data_fb913ab4c2b7a7362af550979b0913fa
#
_entry.id   fb913ab4c2b7a7362af550979b0913fa
#
_cell.length_a   1.000
_cell.length_b   1.000
_cell.length_c   1.000
_cell.angle_alpha   90.00
_cell.angle_beta   90.00
_cell.angle_gamma   90.00
#
_symmetry.space_group_name_H-M   'P 1'
#
loop_
_entity.id
_entity.type
_entity.pdbx_description
1 polymer ?
#
loop_
_entity_poly.entity_id
_entity_poly.type
_entity_poly.pdbx_seq_one_letter_code
_entity_poly.pdbx_strand_id
1 'polypeptide(L)'
;MAPLWPWLGAFLAALPVALAGHGDPIAQKYIVEFADSKTSSASFLSTLNDHGIPATLNHDLSFALFHGGSFTLEDDKNEAAIIKQISSWAAVKKVSPVREMEQPKSEVSSVAHNSHARRSAAANSHGFRRRDTAGHESNDYPHIMTGVDKLRQEGYLGTGIKVVVIDSGIDYTHPALGGCFGKGCLVEFGWNFLDNTTDPYEGHAGHGTHTSGLIAAQSNPYGFTGVAPNVTLGHYKILGQQKVSYSTDIITAAFKRAYEDKVDIISASFGSYSGWRDEPFGQTIQRLAEAGIPTFSAAGNDGASGVFFGSNGVDNPNGIGIGAFNNKYSPLLLSGATYHTSNGTKQFGWQAAASHDFKNGTYGLYPSSLNTSIVNDSCEPWTGTHPDLSDKIVLIRYGGCSSRVQQANAIQAGAKNILIYLNEPGTYEFSAVNDTLSGYGMLSAQTGEKFVNLVASGADVTLNMTSAEFSKTIFINETNPQSGGQISEFTSWGPSFEILSETAVSAPGGFMLSTWPLPEGGYAIESGTSMATPYLAGCVALLMEARGKGNVSPAEIKTLLSTTANPNVFHDGVTAEPFLGSVAQQGGGLIDAHKFVHATTKFNTSSISFNDTQNVAPAYIRINNTDSSSRVYAVGHVGAATVFTLAVNSTIPQENNLGDFVDRTPQGASLKFSSTSVIIPAGQSAVLKVIATPPKGLDSSRIPVYSGYITFNGTSSSDSFSVPYLGVATDMRNVTIMDTTAGNNVLTDSSTNKPVKANHQFVVPNQNGAFDQANTTYPVFAPILSMGTNLLLVGVKSAKGGPILSISEQTALPRTVDGLSSPPTVTSWQGQLANGSYVPEGNYTMYVRALKISGDRHSSKGYETIRSVNFGITYAALEDN
;
A
#
# COMPACT_ATOMS: atom_id res chain seq x y z
N MET A 1 14.48 -11.87 30.77
CA MET A 1 13.47 -12.92 30.75
C MET A 1 12.30 -12.48 31.62
N ALA A 2 11.32 -11.83 31.06
CA ALA A 2 10.02 -11.56 31.70
C ALA A 2 8.98 -11.82 30.62
N PRO A 3 7.84 -12.48 30.93
CA PRO A 3 6.87 -12.91 29.94
C PRO A 3 6.03 -11.71 29.47
N LEU A 4 6.09 -11.43 28.19
CA LEU A 4 5.19 -10.51 27.49
C LEU A 4 3.89 -11.25 27.18
N TRP A 5 2.88 -11.16 28.06
CA TRP A 5 1.49 -11.24 27.68
C TRP A 5 0.60 -10.79 28.85
N PRO A 6 -0.11 -9.68 28.69
CA PRO A 6 -1.54 -9.68 28.96
C PRO A 6 -2.33 -8.60 28.16
N TRP A 7 -2.49 -8.69 26.82
CA TRP A 7 -3.38 -7.77 26.08
C TRP A 7 -4.33 -8.46 25.09
N LEU A 8 -4.59 -9.76 25.24
CA LEU A 8 -5.57 -10.51 24.43
C LEU A 8 -6.92 -10.72 25.13
N GLY A 9 -7.30 -9.87 26.06
CA GLY A 9 -8.44 -10.11 26.95
C GLY A 9 -9.56 -9.09 26.98
N ALA A 10 -9.81 -8.26 25.95
CA ALA A 10 -10.90 -7.26 26.03
C ALA A 10 -11.49 -6.81 24.70
N PHE A 11 -11.70 -7.70 23.71
CA PHE A 11 -12.55 -7.37 22.55
C PHE A 11 -13.14 -8.65 21.96
N LEU A 12 -14.23 -9.17 22.51
CA LEU A 12 -15.09 -10.13 21.81
C LEU A 12 -16.38 -10.36 22.61
N ALA A 13 -17.31 -9.41 22.51
CA ALA A 13 -18.71 -9.63 22.76
C ALA A 13 -19.52 -8.80 21.76
N ALA A 14 -19.47 -9.19 20.51
CA ALA A 14 -20.43 -8.82 19.47
C ALA A 14 -20.42 -9.94 18.43
N LEU A 15 -21.59 -10.31 17.99
CA LEU A 15 -21.95 -11.35 17.02
C LEU A 15 -20.92 -11.56 15.90
N PRO A 16 -20.70 -12.78 15.41
CA PRO A 16 -19.82 -13.02 14.29
C PRO A 16 -20.47 -12.54 12.97
N VAL A 17 -20.38 -11.27 12.69
CA VAL A 17 -20.19 -10.85 11.32
C VAL A 17 -18.73 -11.22 11.06
N ALA A 18 -18.48 -12.25 10.28
CA ALA A 18 -17.17 -12.55 9.77
C ALA A 18 -16.72 -11.27 9.01
N LEU A 19 -15.87 -10.47 9.65
CA LEU A 19 -15.14 -9.42 8.97
C LEU A 19 -14.20 -10.17 8.02
N ALA A 20 -14.56 -10.20 6.73
CA ALA A 20 -13.69 -10.74 5.70
C ALA A 20 -12.35 -10.00 5.80
N GLY A 21 -11.27 -10.74 5.96
CA GLY A 21 -9.92 -10.19 6.01
C GLY A 21 -9.47 -9.75 4.62
N HIS A 22 -8.43 -8.95 4.57
CA HIS A 22 -7.84 -8.43 3.34
C HIS A 22 -7.47 -9.56 2.36
N GLY A 23 -8.14 -9.63 1.21
CA GLY A 23 -7.94 -10.66 0.19
C GLY A 23 -8.70 -11.97 0.43
N ASP A 24 -9.63 -12.03 1.35
CA ASP A 24 -10.45 -13.21 1.58
C ASP A 24 -11.38 -13.49 0.39
N PRO A 25 -11.59 -14.77 0.04
CA PRO A 25 -12.59 -15.14 -0.95
C PRO A 25 -13.98 -14.73 -0.49
N ILE A 26 -14.72 -14.06 -1.38
CA ILE A 26 -16.15 -13.82 -1.19
C ILE A 26 -16.86 -15.15 -1.42
N ALA A 27 -17.63 -15.61 -0.42
CA ALA A 27 -18.33 -16.88 -0.49
C ALA A 27 -19.17 -16.99 -1.76
N GLN A 28 -19.13 -18.15 -2.41
CA GLN A 28 -19.93 -18.51 -3.57
C GLN A 28 -19.67 -17.65 -4.82
N LYS A 29 -18.74 -16.69 -4.79
CA LYS A 29 -18.50 -15.79 -5.92
C LYS A 29 -17.21 -16.11 -6.66
N TYR A 30 -17.30 -16.33 -7.98
CA TYR A 30 -16.21 -16.81 -8.80
C TYR A 30 -16.06 -16.06 -10.12
N ILE A 31 -14.83 -15.86 -10.56
CA ILE A 31 -14.48 -15.50 -11.93
C ILE A 31 -14.22 -16.80 -12.69
N VAL A 32 -14.95 -17.02 -13.78
CA VAL A 32 -14.75 -18.13 -14.71
C VAL A 32 -14.14 -17.60 -15.99
N GLU A 33 -12.91 -18.01 -16.29
CA GLU A 33 -12.26 -17.75 -17.58
C GLU A 33 -12.61 -18.86 -18.55
N PHE A 34 -13.13 -18.50 -19.72
CA PHE A 34 -13.52 -19.45 -20.77
C PHE A 34 -12.31 -19.88 -21.61
N ALA A 35 -12.37 -21.10 -22.12
CA ALA A 35 -11.32 -21.68 -22.94
C ALA A 35 -11.21 -21.00 -24.32
N ASP A 36 -12.32 -20.44 -24.83
CA ASP A 36 -12.37 -19.76 -26.12
C ASP A 36 -13.35 -18.57 -26.13
N SER A 37 -13.31 -17.78 -27.19
CA SER A 37 -14.14 -16.60 -27.38
C SER A 37 -15.58 -16.89 -27.86
N LYS A 38 -15.94 -18.16 -28.07
CA LYS A 38 -17.28 -18.55 -28.52
C LYS A 38 -18.24 -18.69 -27.35
N THR A 39 -17.72 -18.97 -26.18
CA THR A 39 -18.49 -19.06 -24.94
C THR A 39 -18.78 -17.66 -24.42
N SER A 40 -20.05 -17.26 -24.34
CA SER A 40 -20.46 -16.00 -23.70
C SER A 40 -20.84 -16.23 -22.22
N SER A 41 -20.79 -15.21 -21.40
CA SER A 41 -21.25 -15.28 -20.01
C SER A 41 -22.71 -15.70 -19.90
N ALA A 42 -23.57 -15.23 -20.81
CA ALA A 42 -24.99 -15.61 -20.86
C ALA A 42 -25.18 -17.08 -21.24
N SER A 43 -24.44 -17.58 -22.26
CA SER A 43 -24.50 -18.99 -22.63
C SER A 43 -23.95 -19.91 -21.55
N PHE A 44 -22.93 -19.48 -20.85
CA PHE A 44 -22.37 -20.22 -19.72
C PHE A 44 -23.33 -20.27 -18.53
N LEU A 45 -24.04 -19.18 -18.23
CA LEU A 45 -25.10 -19.15 -17.21
C LEU A 45 -26.22 -20.14 -17.56
N SER A 46 -26.64 -20.19 -18.82
CA SER A 46 -27.60 -21.22 -19.28
C SER A 46 -27.06 -22.62 -19.04
N THR A 47 -25.80 -22.88 -19.39
CA THR A 47 -25.17 -24.19 -19.16
C THR A 47 -25.13 -24.58 -17.68
N LEU A 48 -24.85 -23.64 -16.76
CA LEU A 48 -24.94 -23.88 -15.33
C LEU A 48 -26.35 -24.34 -14.93
N ASN A 49 -27.38 -23.62 -15.37
CA ASN A 49 -28.77 -23.91 -15.06
C ASN A 49 -29.21 -25.28 -15.65
N ASP A 50 -28.78 -25.61 -16.88
CA ASP A 50 -29.07 -26.90 -17.53
C ASP A 50 -28.45 -28.08 -16.77
N HIS A 51 -27.36 -27.86 -16.05
CA HIS A 51 -26.72 -28.85 -15.17
C HIS A 51 -27.23 -28.82 -13.74
N GLY A 52 -28.31 -28.05 -13.45
CA GLY A 52 -28.90 -27.95 -12.13
C GLY A 52 -28.02 -27.17 -11.13
N ILE A 53 -27.16 -26.26 -11.61
CA ILE A 53 -26.31 -25.37 -10.81
C ILE A 53 -26.91 -23.96 -10.89
N PRO A 54 -27.78 -23.55 -9.95
CA PRO A 54 -28.37 -22.24 -9.97
C PRO A 54 -27.27 -21.18 -9.66
N ALA A 55 -27.19 -20.17 -10.50
CA ALA A 55 -26.18 -19.11 -10.38
C ALA A 55 -26.71 -17.78 -10.93
N THR A 56 -26.13 -16.68 -10.45
CA THR A 56 -26.38 -15.33 -10.93
C THR A 56 -25.12 -14.78 -11.61
N LEU A 57 -25.26 -14.14 -12.78
CA LEU A 57 -24.18 -13.40 -13.44
C LEU A 57 -24.03 -12.03 -12.81
N ASN A 58 -22.86 -11.75 -12.23
CA ASN A 58 -22.54 -10.43 -11.64
C ASN A 58 -21.99 -9.48 -12.71
N HIS A 59 -20.98 -9.94 -13.45
CA HIS A 59 -20.31 -9.13 -14.48
C HIS A 59 -19.99 -9.99 -15.70
N ASP A 60 -20.31 -9.50 -16.89
CA ASP A 60 -19.72 -10.00 -18.13
C ASP A 60 -18.33 -9.36 -18.31
N LEU A 61 -17.29 -10.15 -18.12
CA LEU A 61 -15.91 -9.72 -18.18
C LEU A 61 -15.27 -9.94 -19.54
N SER A 62 -16.04 -10.42 -20.54
CA SER A 62 -15.51 -10.75 -21.86
C SER A 62 -15.15 -9.51 -22.68
N PHE A 63 -13.93 -9.46 -23.19
CA PHE A 63 -13.41 -8.48 -24.14
C PHE A 63 -12.23 -9.09 -24.91
N ALA A 64 -11.56 -8.32 -25.77
CA ALA A 64 -10.53 -8.87 -26.65
C ALA A 64 -9.37 -9.59 -25.94
N LEU A 65 -9.08 -9.25 -24.67
CA LEU A 65 -7.97 -9.80 -23.91
C LEU A 65 -8.38 -10.84 -22.85
N PHE A 66 -9.66 -10.95 -22.55
CA PHE A 66 -10.19 -11.87 -21.54
C PHE A 66 -11.57 -12.37 -21.96
N HIS A 67 -11.81 -13.66 -21.88
CA HIS A 67 -13.14 -14.27 -22.13
C HIS A 67 -13.61 -14.90 -20.83
N GLY A 68 -14.67 -14.40 -20.23
CA GLY A 68 -15.18 -14.91 -18.97
C GLY A 68 -16.25 -14.05 -18.34
N GLY A 69 -16.71 -14.47 -17.17
CA GLY A 69 -17.70 -13.76 -16.37
C GLY A 69 -17.49 -13.99 -14.88
N SER A 70 -18.08 -13.13 -14.07
CA SER A 70 -18.20 -13.30 -12.62
C SER A 70 -19.58 -13.82 -12.28
N PHE A 71 -19.63 -14.90 -11.50
CA PHE A 71 -20.86 -15.60 -11.15
C PHE A 71 -20.93 -15.81 -9.64
N THR A 72 -22.15 -15.70 -9.09
CA THR A 72 -22.46 -16.13 -7.71
C THR A 72 -23.28 -17.42 -7.78
N LEU A 73 -22.81 -18.47 -7.11
CA LEU A 73 -23.53 -19.72 -6.95
C LEU A 73 -24.60 -19.55 -5.86
N GLU A 74 -25.78 -20.17 -6.04
CA GLU A 74 -26.86 -20.07 -5.06
C GLU A 74 -26.87 -21.26 -4.07
N ASP A 75 -26.12 -22.33 -4.33
CA ASP A 75 -25.97 -23.50 -3.45
C ASP A 75 -24.64 -23.42 -2.68
N ASP A 76 -24.72 -23.17 -1.38
CA ASP A 76 -23.59 -23.10 -0.44
C ASP A 76 -23.13 -24.49 0.06
N LYS A 77 -24.01 -25.50 -0.01
CA LYS A 77 -23.76 -26.82 0.60
C LYS A 77 -22.81 -27.69 -0.20
N ASN A 78 -22.72 -27.47 -1.52
CA ASN A 78 -21.92 -28.29 -2.44
C ASN A 78 -20.87 -27.48 -3.22
N GLU A 79 -20.55 -26.27 -2.78
CA GLU A 79 -19.71 -25.31 -3.50
C GLU A 79 -18.41 -25.93 -4.05
N ALA A 80 -17.63 -26.63 -3.25
CA ALA A 80 -16.37 -27.22 -3.68
C ALA A 80 -16.54 -28.30 -4.76
N ALA A 81 -17.61 -29.09 -4.68
CA ALA A 81 -17.95 -30.10 -5.71
C ALA A 81 -18.38 -29.45 -7.01
N ILE A 82 -19.18 -28.40 -6.92
CA ILE A 82 -19.64 -27.60 -8.06
C ILE A 82 -18.44 -26.95 -8.77
N ILE A 83 -17.53 -26.32 -8.03
CA ILE A 83 -16.32 -25.70 -8.61
C ILE A 83 -15.44 -26.72 -9.29
N LYS A 84 -15.25 -27.91 -8.69
CA LYS A 84 -14.52 -29.00 -9.31
C LYS A 84 -15.19 -29.48 -10.60
N GLN A 85 -16.53 -29.61 -10.62
CA GLN A 85 -17.29 -29.96 -11.81
C GLN A 85 -17.11 -28.91 -12.91
N ILE A 86 -17.32 -27.63 -12.60
CA ILE A 86 -17.17 -26.50 -13.53
C ILE A 86 -15.76 -26.45 -14.10
N SER A 87 -14.75 -26.61 -13.25
CA SER A 87 -13.33 -26.61 -13.65
C SER A 87 -12.96 -27.76 -14.59
N SER A 88 -13.78 -28.84 -14.66
CA SER A 88 -13.56 -29.97 -15.55
C SER A 88 -14.18 -29.77 -16.94
N TRP A 89 -15.00 -28.75 -17.16
CA TRP A 89 -15.68 -28.54 -18.44
C TRP A 89 -14.72 -28.03 -19.52
N ALA A 90 -14.84 -28.55 -20.73
CA ALA A 90 -13.97 -28.15 -21.85
C ALA A 90 -14.08 -26.66 -22.22
N ALA A 91 -15.21 -26.01 -21.90
CA ALA A 91 -15.43 -24.60 -22.10
C ALA A 91 -14.74 -23.72 -21.04
N VAL A 92 -14.22 -24.30 -19.97
CA VAL A 92 -13.61 -23.58 -18.83
C VAL A 92 -12.09 -23.74 -18.88
N LYS A 93 -11.41 -22.61 -18.89
CA LYS A 93 -9.94 -22.53 -18.77
C LYS A 93 -9.48 -22.46 -17.32
N LYS A 94 -10.15 -21.62 -16.52
CA LYS A 94 -9.81 -21.41 -15.10
C LYS A 94 -11.04 -20.95 -14.33
N VAL A 95 -11.16 -21.39 -13.08
CA VAL A 95 -12.10 -20.85 -12.09
C VAL A 95 -11.27 -20.26 -10.95
N SER A 96 -11.54 -19.03 -10.57
CA SER A 96 -10.85 -18.33 -9.47
C SER A 96 -11.88 -17.71 -8.53
N PRO A 97 -11.70 -17.81 -7.22
CA PRO A 97 -12.59 -17.12 -6.28
C PRO A 97 -12.48 -15.60 -6.49
N VAL A 98 -13.61 -14.91 -6.34
CA VAL A 98 -13.59 -13.45 -6.22
C VAL A 98 -13.13 -13.12 -4.81
N ARG A 99 -12.17 -12.21 -4.69
CA ARG A 99 -11.61 -11.79 -3.41
C ARG A 99 -12.07 -10.39 -3.08
N GLU A 100 -12.30 -10.14 -1.80
CA GLU A 100 -12.55 -8.80 -1.28
C GLU A 100 -11.23 -8.11 -0.98
N MET A 101 -11.14 -6.84 -1.37
CA MET A 101 -9.95 -6.01 -1.28
C MET A 101 -10.31 -4.73 -0.54
N GLU A 102 -9.50 -4.31 0.39
CA GLU A 102 -9.67 -3.03 1.07
C GLU A 102 -8.89 -1.92 0.38
N GLN A 103 -9.35 -0.68 0.55
CA GLN A 103 -8.60 0.49 0.09
C GLN A 103 -7.24 0.53 0.82
N PRO A 104 -6.13 0.77 0.11
CA PRO A 104 -4.85 0.99 0.76
C PRO A 104 -4.94 2.10 1.79
N LYS A 105 -4.41 1.88 2.98
CA LYS A 105 -4.37 2.88 4.05
C LYS A 105 -3.40 3.98 3.63
N SER A 106 -3.91 5.10 3.18
CA SER A 106 -3.13 6.33 3.02
C SER A 106 -3.33 7.22 4.25
N GLU A 107 -2.32 7.99 4.60
CA GLU A 107 -2.38 8.88 5.75
C GLU A 107 -2.71 10.31 5.31
N VAL A 108 -3.90 10.79 5.68
CA VAL A 108 -4.29 12.18 5.49
C VAL A 108 -3.75 13.00 6.66
N SER A 109 -2.72 13.80 6.43
CA SER A 109 -2.07 14.58 7.50
C SER A 109 -2.76 15.91 7.76
N SER A 110 -3.39 16.53 6.77
CA SER A 110 -4.20 17.73 6.97
C SER A 110 -5.17 18.00 5.81
N VAL A 111 -6.30 18.66 6.13
CA VAL A 111 -7.34 19.08 5.19
C VAL A 111 -7.62 20.56 5.36
N ALA A 112 -7.87 21.28 4.26
CA ALA A 112 -8.23 22.68 4.31
C ALA A 112 -9.63 22.86 4.92
N HIS A 113 -9.75 23.75 5.92
CA HIS A 113 -11.04 24.11 6.50
C HIS A 113 -11.67 25.24 5.71
N ASN A 114 -12.79 24.98 5.04
CA ASN A 114 -13.56 26.01 4.32
C ASN A 114 -14.77 26.46 5.13
N SER A 115 -14.64 27.55 5.88
CA SER A 115 -15.76 28.24 6.50
C SER A 115 -16.71 28.91 5.48
N HIS A 116 -16.39 28.89 4.17
CA HIS A 116 -17.14 29.59 3.12
C HIS A 116 -17.65 28.71 1.96
N ALA A 117 -17.39 27.43 1.92
CA ALA A 117 -17.83 26.56 0.81
C ALA A 117 -19.36 26.41 0.70
N ARG A 118 -20.12 26.72 1.75
CA ARG A 118 -21.60 26.64 1.74
C ARG A 118 -22.31 27.82 1.10
N ARG A 119 -21.64 28.89 0.65
CA ARG A 119 -22.31 30.12 0.15
C ARG A 119 -21.88 30.64 -1.22
N SER A 120 -20.99 30.02 -1.97
CA SER A 120 -20.52 30.59 -3.24
C SER A 120 -20.47 29.63 -4.44
N ALA A 121 -21.39 28.69 -4.53
CA ALA A 121 -21.59 27.89 -5.76
C ALA A 121 -22.29 28.73 -6.89
N ALA A 122 -22.47 30.01 -6.71
CA ALA A 122 -23.04 30.89 -7.71
C ALA A 122 -22.34 32.25 -7.68
N ALA A 123 -21.22 32.39 -8.32
CA ALA A 123 -20.80 33.62 -9.04
C ALA A 123 -19.34 33.58 -9.51
N ASN A 124 -19.18 33.80 -10.82
CA ASN A 124 -18.05 34.39 -11.50
C ASN A 124 -16.97 33.48 -12.08
N SER A 125 -17.28 32.98 -13.27
CA SER A 125 -16.33 32.78 -14.37
C SER A 125 -15.69 34.14 -14.77
N HIS A 126 -14.62 34.52 -14.11
CA HIS A 126 -13.72 35.57 -14.63
C HIS A 126 -12.28 35.10 -14.43
N GLY A 127 -11.54 35.08 -15.54
CA GLY A 127 -10.18 34.62 -15.66
C GLY A 127 -9.27 35.14 -14.53
N PHE A 128 -8.69 34.22 -13.81
CA PHE A 128 -7.66 34.51 -12.82
C PHE A 128 -6.39 34.97 -13.55
N ARG A 129 -6.13 36.27 -13.52
CA ARG A 129 -4.80 36.80 -13.84
C ARG A 129 -3.83 36.36 -12.75
N ARG A 130 -2.73 35.77 -13.20
CA ARG A 130 -1.54 35.49 -12.39
C ARG A 130 -1.20 36.72 -11.54
N ARG A 131 -1.42 36.66 -10.25
CA ARG A 131 -0.84 37.63 -9.33
C ARG A 131 0.54 37.09 -9.00
N ASP A 132 1.58 37.72 -9.53
CA ASP A 132 2.95 37.55 -9.05
C ASP A 132 2.98 38.05 -7.60
N THR A 133 2.89 37.11 -6.68
CA THR A 133 3.23 37.35 -5.27
C THR A 133 4.71 37.03 -5.13
N ALA A 134 5.51 38.09 -5.19
CA ALA A 134 6.92 38.02 -4.82
C ALA A 134 7.03 37.44 -3.40
N GLY A 135 7.60 36.22 -3.26
CA GLY A 135 7.95 35.64 -1.97
C GLY A 135 7.32 34.30 -1.62
N HIS A 136 6.48 33.68 -2.46
CA HIS A 136 6.06 32.28 -2.25
C HIS A 136 7.00 31.35 -3.05
N GLU A 137 7.81 30.58 -2.35
CA GLU A 137 8.48 29.43 -2.95
C GLU A 137 7.43 28.53 -3.61
N SER A 138 7.69 28.11 -4.83
CA SER A 138 6.78 27.28 -5.63
C SER A 138 6.49 25.97 -4.88
N ASN A 139 5.21 25.61 -4.73
CA ASN A 139 4.79 24.31 -4.20
C ASN A 139 4.92 23.18 -5.22
N ASP A 140 5.59 23.44 -6.33
CA ASP A 140 5.98 22.46 -7.34
C ASP A 140 7.26 21.68 -6.97
N TYR A 141 7.62 21.61 -5.69
CA TYR A 141 8.86 20.97 -5.29
C TYR A 141 8.95 19.48 -5.69
N PRO A 142 7.88 18.66 -5.65
CA PRO A 142 7.92 17.32 -6.20
C PRO A 142 8.36 17.30 -7.67
N HIS A 143 7.99 18.31 -8.46
CA HIS A 143 8.39 18.44 -9.87
C HIS A 143 9.88 18.77 -10.00
N ILE A 144 10.40 19.65 -9.15
CA ILE A 144 11.83 19.96 -9.09
C ILE A 144 12.64 18.74 -8.67
N MET A 145 12.16 17.99 -7.68
CA MET A 145 12.80 16.80 -7.14
C MET A 145 12.97 15.68 -8.19
N THR A 146 12.05 15.64 -9.16
CA THR A 146 11.99 14.60 -10.21
C THR A 146 12.37 15.09 -11.61
N GLY A 147 12.60 16.41 -11.81
CA GLY A 147 12.88 16.99 -13.12
C GLY A 147 11.66 17.15 -14.03
N VAL A 148 10.44 17.01 -13.51
CA VAL A 148 9.19 17.33 -14.24
C VAL A 148 9.13 18.80 -14.61
N ASP A 149 9.63 19.69 -13.75
CA ASP A 149 9.73 21.13 -14.02
C ASP A 149 10.50 21.44 -15.31
N LYS A 150 11.57 20.69 -15.62
CA LYS A 150 12.36 20.83 -16.85
C LYS A 150 11.55 20.41 -18.08
N LEU A 151 10.86 19.27 -18.02
CA LEU A 151 10.00 18.79 -19.10
C LEU A 151 8.87 19.79 -19.41
N ARG A 152 8.31 20.42 -18.38
CA ARG A 152 7.30 21.46 -18.54
C ARG A 152 7.86 22.73 -19.18
N GLN A 153 9.10 23.10 -18.84
CA GLN A 153 9.81 24.20 -19.52
C GLN A 153 10.06 23.90 -21.00
N GLU A 154 10.22 22.62 -21.36
CA GLU A 154 10.32 22.15 -22.75
C GLU A 154 8.95 22.10 -23.45
N GLY A 155 7.85 22.32 -22.74
CA GLY A 155 6.49 22.38 -23.26
C GLY A 155 5.70 21.08 -23.18
N TYR A 156 6.21 20.02 -22.55
CA TYR A 156 5.47 18.78 -22.35
C TYR A 156 4.50 18.90 -21.16
N LEU A 157 3.23 18.67 -21.43
CA LEU A 157 2.13 18.83 -20.45
C LEU A 157 1.17 17.64 -20.45
N GLY A 158 1.44 16.57 -21.22
CA GLY A 158 0.58 15.40 -21.37
C GLY A 158 -0.48 15.55 -22.47
N THR A 159 -0.29 16.50 -23.39
CA THR A 159 -1.28 16.81 -24.43
C THR A 159 -1.53 15.62 -25.37
N GLY A 160 -2.81 15.28 -25.57
CA GLY A 160 -3.24 14.18 -26.44
C GLY A 160 -3.16 12.78 -25.80
N ILE A 161 -2.77 12.70 -24.54
CA ILE A 161 -2.69 11.43 -23.79
C ILE A 161 -3.96 11.26 -22.94
N LYS A 162 -4.56 10.08 -23.00
CA LYS A 162 -5.77 9.69 -22.27
C LYS A 162 -5.44 8.83 -21.06
N VAL A 163 -5.64 9.36 -19.86
CA VAL A 163 -5.34 8.69 -18.61
C VAL A 163 -6.63 8.36 -17.87
N VAL A 164 -6.75 7.15 -17.34
CA VAL A 164 -7.82 6.80 -16.42
C VAL A 164 -7.29 6.52 -15.03
N VAL A 165 -7.98 7.05 -14.03
CA VAL A 165 -7.80 6.70 -12.60
C VAL A 165 -8.89 5.72 -12.21
N ILE A 166 -8.52 4.60 -11.59
CA ILE A 166 -9.47 3.63 -11.01
C ILE A 166 -9.34 3.76 -9.50
N ASP A 167 -10.39 4.29 -8.83
CA ASP A 167 -10.29 4.72 -7.43
C ASP A 167 -11.69 4.91 -6.78
N SER A 168 -11.77 5.72 -5.72
CA SER A 168 -13.00 6.01 -4.94
C SER A 168 -13.99 6.96 -5.62
N GLY A 169 -13.76 7.39 -6.86
CA GLY A 169 -14.52 8.44 -7.52
C GLY A 169 -13.83 9.80 -7.44
N ILE A 170 -14.43 10.81 -8.04
CA ILE A 170 -13.82 12.14 -8.21
C ILE A 170 -14.84 13.27 -8.03
N ASP A 171 -14.46 14.31 -7.30
CA ASP A 171 -15.19 15.58 -7.34
C ASP A 171 -14.71 16.43 -8.54
N TYR A 172 -15.25 16.15 -9.71
CA TYR A 172 -14.93 16.88 -10.94
C TYR A 172 -15.49 18.32 -10.94
N THR A 173 -16.33 18.69 -9.97
CA THR A 173 -16.80 20.09 -9.80
C THR A 173 -15.72 20.99 -9.21
N HIS A 174 -14.64 20.40 -8.72
CA HIS A 174 -13.49 21.10 -8.18
C HIS A 174 -12.82 21.99 -9.24
N PRO A 175 -12.63 23.31 -8.99
CA PRO A 175 -12.07 24.22 -10.01
C PRO A 175 -10.70 23.79 -10.55
N ALA A 176 -9.82 23.25 -9.69
CA ALA A 176 -8.52 22.74 -10.13
C ALA A 176 -8.62 21.43 -10.93
N LEU A 177 -9.79 20.80 -11.01
CA LEU A 177 -10.08 19.66 -11.89
C LEU A 177 -10.97 20.05 -13.08
N GLY A 178 -11.02 21.35 -13.42
CA GLY A 178 -11.74 21.89 -14.55
C GLY A 178 -13.20 22.27 -14.28
N GLY A 179 -13.77 21.89 -13.11
CA GLY A 179 -15.10 22.32 -12.66
C GLY A 179 -16.27 21.72 -13.45
N CYS A 180 -16.04 20.71 -14.30
CA CYS A 180 -17.08 20.09 -15.13
C CYS A 180 -16.73 18.64 -15.51
N PHE A 181 -17.74 17.90 -16.01
CA PHE A 181 -17.61 16.53 -16.49
C PHE A 181 -18.14 16.37 -17.92
N GLY A 182 -17.49 15.54 -18.71
CA GLY A 182 -17.90 15.19 -20.05
C GLY A 182 -17.07 15.84 -21.13
N LYS A 183 -17.52 15.72 -22.38
CA LYS A 183 -16.76 16.16 -23.55
C LYS A 183 -16.36 17.64 -23.49
N GLY A 184 -15.04 17.87 -23.59
CA GLY A 184 -14.44 19.20 -23.51
C GLY A 184 -14.08 19.69 -22.12
N CYS A 185 -14.38 18.91 -21.07
CA CYS A 185 -13.88 19.09 -19.71
C CYS A 185 -12.54 18.36 -19.53
N LEU A 186 -11.78 18.72 -18.52
CA LEU A 186 -10.58 17.97 -18.13
C LEU A 186 -10.92 16.52 -17.80
N VAL A 187 -11.97 16.32 -16.98
CA VAL A 187 -12.53 15.00 -16.69
C VAL A 187 -13.59 14.69 -17.74
N GLU A 188 -13.16 14.00 -18.81
CA GLU A 188 -14.00 13.85 -20.01
C GLU A 188 -14.88 12.61 -19.99
N PHE A 189 -14.48 11.53 -19.33
CA PHE A 189 -15.18 10.26 -19.30
C PHE A 189 -15.09 9.59 -17.93
N GLY A 190 -16.03 8.65 -17.64
CA GLY A 190 -16.02 7.97 -16.37
C GLY A 190 -17.02 6.84 -16.30
N TRP A 191 -16.95 6.08 -15.19
CA TRP A 191 -17.92 5.03 -14.86
C TRP A 191 -17.98 4.81 -13.35
N ASN A 192 -19.17 4.65 -12.84
CA ASN A 192 -19.42 4.25 -11.45
C ASN A 192 -19.86 2.78 -11.43
N PHE A 193 -18.98 1.89 -10.97
CA PHE A 193 -19.24 0.46 -10.89
C PHE A 193 -20.15 0.08 -9.71
N LEU A 194 -20.37 0.98 -8.75
CA LEU A 194 -21.26 0.74 -7.62
C LEU A 194 -22.72 0.91 -8.02
N ASP A 195 -23.00 1.94 -8.83
CA ASP A 195 -24.35 2.30 -9.27
C ASP A 195 -24.60 1.96 -10.75
N ASN A 196 -23.60 1.45 -11.46
CA ASN A 196 -23.63 1.11 -12.88
C ASN A 196 -24.06 2.30 -13.77
N THR A 197 -23.44 3.47 -13.53
CA THR A 197 -23.72 4.71 -14.26
C THR A 197 -22.44 5.30 -14.87
N THR A 198 -22.60 6.26 -15.79
CA THR A 198 -21.46 6.96 -16.40
C THR A 198 -20.90 8.07 -15.52
N ASP A 199 -21.51 8.39 -14.39
CA ASP A 199 -21.13 9.49 -13.50
C ASP A 199 -20.21 8.97 -12.38
N PRO A 200 -18.89 9.31 -12.39
CA PRO A 200 -17.95 8.89 -11.36
C PRO A 200 -17.92 9.83 -10.16
N TYR A 201 -18.90 10.71 -9.98
CA TYR A 201 -18.91 11.70 -8.91
C TYR A 201 -18.76 11.08 -7.53
N GLU A 202 -17.90 11.68 -6.70
CA GLU A 202 -17.77 11.41 -5.28
C GLU A 202 -17.40 12.69 -4.52
N GLY A 203 -18.26 13.08 -3.59
CA GLY A 203 -18.11 14.33 -2.86
C GLY A 203 -17.52 14.19 -1.44
N HIS A 204 -17.25 12.98 -0.96
CA HIS A 204 -16.84 12.73 0.41
C HIS A 204 -15.61 11.81 0.54
N ALA A 205 -15.50 10.75 -0.25
CA ALA A 205 -14.28 9.94 -0.29
C ALA A 205 -13.21 10.67 -1.11
N GLY A 206 -12.22 11.23 -0.46
CA GLY A 206 -11.27 12.16 -1.08
C GLY A 206 -10.17 11.53 -1.92
N HIS A 207 -9.82 10.27 -1.67
CA HIS A 207 -8.64 9.62 -2.25
C HIS A 207 -8.58 9.71 -3.79
N GLY A 208 -9.67 9.38 -4.50
CA GLY A 208 -9.70 9.46 -5.97
C GLY A 208 -9.63 10.90 -6.52
N THR A 209 -10.18 11.88 -5.79
CA THR A 209 -10.02 13.29 -6.12
C THR A 209 -8.57 13.72 -5.94
N HIS A 210 -7.90 13.25 -4.89
CA HIS A 210 -6.50 13.56 -4.59
C HIS A 210 -5.56 12.97 -5.65
N THR A 211 -5.70 11.69 -5.96
CA THR A 211 -4.91 10.99 -6.98
C THR A 211 -5.09 11.59 -8.38
N SER A 212 -6.31 12.00 -8.72
CA SER A 212 -6.61 12.71 -9.98
C SER A 212 -5.92 14.07 -10.07
N GLY A 213 -5.87 14.82 -8.96
CA GLY A 213 -5.19 16.11 -8.89
C GLY A 213 -3.68 16.01 -9.07
N LEU A 214 -3.05 14.95 -8.54
CA LEU A 214 -1.60 14.71 -8.75
C LEU A 214 -1.25 14.50 -10.23
N ILE A 215 -2.17 13.93 -11.02
CA ILE A 215 -1.98 13.81 -12.46
C ILE A 215 -2.21 15.16 -13.15
N ALA A 216 -3.34 15.83 -12.91
CA ALA A 216 -3.88 16.82 -13.83
C ALA A 216 -4.38 18.12 -13.20
N ALA A 217 -4.13 18.38 -11.91
CA ALA A 217 -4.60 19.61 -11.28
C ALA A 217 -4.13 20.86 -12.03
N GLN A 218 -5.06 21.77 -12.27
CA GLN A 218 -4.84 23.09 -12.83
C GLN A 218 -4.36 24.05 -11.74
N SER A 219 -3.91 25.24 -12.18
CA SER A 219 -3.50 26.32 -11.26
C SER A 219 -4.56 26.56 -10.16
N ASN A 220 -4.14 26.71 -8.92
CA ASN A 220 -5.00 26.80 -7.75
C ASN A 220 -4.39 27.75 -6.69
N PRO A 221 -5.14 28.11 -5.64
CA PRO A 221 -4.69 29.07 -4.63
C PRO A 221 -3.44 28.66 -3.84
N TYR A 222 -3.12 27.36 -3.81
CA TYR A 222 -1.96 26.83 -3.09
C TYR A 222 -0.70 26.69 -3.96
N GLY A 223 -0.79 27.04 -5.26
CA GLY A 223 0.36 27.17 -6.15
C GLY A 223 0.99 25.86 -6.60
N PHE A 224 0.31 24.72 -6.46
CA PHE A 224 0.73 23.46 -7.07
C PHE A 224 -0.01 23.20 -8.38
N THR A 225 0.47 22.22 -9.14
CA THR A 225 -0.20 21.72 -10.35
C THR A 225 0.04 20.23 -10.50
N GLY A 226 -0.82 19.52 -11.22
CA GLY A 226 -0.61 18.12 -11.57
C GLY A 226 0.61 17.94 -12.49
N VAL A 227 1.16 16.75 -12.57
CA VAL A 227 2.35 16.44 -13.40
C VAL A 227 2.10 16.71 -14.88
N ALA A 228 0.93 16.31 -15.38
CA ALA A 228 0.52 16.39 -16.79
C ALA A 228 -0.85 17.08 -16.93
N PRO A 229 -0.94 18.41 -16.76
CA PRO A 229 -2.20 19.13 -16.67
C PRO A 229 -3.04 19.16 -17.96
N ASN A 230 -2.48 18.76 -19.10
CA ASN A 230 -3.17 18.76 -20.38
C ASN A 230 -3.61 17.36 -20.85
N VAL A 231 -3.58 16.34 -19.98
CA VAL A 231 -4.13 15.03 -20.32
C VAL A 231 -5.64 15.09 -20.47
N THR A 232 -6.21 14.15 -21.21
CA THR A 232 -7.64 13.83 -21.10
C THR A 232 -7.80 12.85 -19.93
N LEU A 233 -8.45 13.30 -18.86
CA LEU A 233 -8.62 12.49 -17.66
C LEU A 233 -9.95 11.76 -17.66
N GLY A 234 -9.94 10.50 -17.26
CA GLY A 234 -11.12 9.71 -16.93
C GLY A 234 -11.05 9.18 -15.52
N HIS A 235 -12.20 8.82 -14.96
CA HIS A 235 -12.25 8.23 -13.62
C HIS A 235 -13.25 7.08 -13.54
N TYR A 236 -12.80 5.93 -12.96
CA TYR A 236 -13.67 4.80 -12.68
C TYR A 236 -13.81 4.60 -11.18
N LYS A 237 -15.03 4.78 -10.69
CA LYS A 237 -15.38 4.63 -9.28
C LYS A 237 -15.68 3.17 -8.97
N ILE A 238 -14.83 2.53 -8.16
CA ILE A 238 -14.96 1.14 -7.71
C ILE A 238 -15.23 1.00 -6.21
N LEU A 239 -15.06 2.08 -5.45
CA LEU A 239 -15.34 2.21 -4.02
C LEU A 239 -15.79 3.64 -3.69
N GLY A 240 -16.15 3.94 -2.45
CA GLY A 240 -16.60 5.27 -2.02
C GLY A 240 -16.88 5.31 -0.52
N GLN A 241 -17.40 6.42 -0.02
CA GLN A 241 -17.63 6.62 1.41
C GLN A 241 -18.43 5.50 2.10
N GLN A 242 -19.44 4.96 1.44
CA GLN A 242 -20.29 3.88 1.99
C GLN A 242 -19.75 2.48 1.72
N LYS A 243 -18.80 2.33 0.83
CA LYS A 243 -18.19 1.06 0.45
C LYS A 243 -16.68 1.24 0.33
N VAL A 244 -15.98 0.90 1.39
CA VAL A 244 -14.51 1.05 1.52
C VAL A 244 -13.74 -0.17 1.00
N SER A 245 -14.45 -1.23 0.60
CA SER A 245 -13.88 -2.42 -0.03
C SER A 245 -14.37 -2.58 -1.46
N TYR A 246 -13.59 -3.26 -2.27
CA TYR A 246 -13.89 -3.60 -3.66
C TYR A 246 -13.54 -5.07 -3.92
N SER A 247 -13.96 -5.61 -5.06
CA SER A 247 -13.71 -7.02 -5.37
C SER A 247 -12.94 -7.20 -6.67
N THR A 248 -12.23 -8.32 -6.79
CA THR A 248 -11.37 -8.60 -7.95
C THR A 248 -12.13 -8.67 -9.30
N ASP A 249 -13.41 -8.98 -9.29
CA ASP A 249 -14.25 -8.95 -10.49
C ASP A 249 -14.61 -7.52 -10.91
N ILE A 250 -14.87 -6.60 -9.96
CA ILE A 250 -15.09 -5.17 -10.26
C ILE A 250 -13.81 -4.56 -10.87
N ILE A 251 -12.63 -4.90 -10.33
CA ILE A 251 -11.35 -4.44 -10.91
C ILE A 251 -11.21 -4.94 -12.35
N THR A 252 -11.50 -6.23 -12.59
CA THR A 252 -11.43 -6.82 -13.93
C THR A 252 -12.42 -6.14 -14.90
N ALA A 253 -13.62 -5.78 -14.42
CA ALA A 253 -14.59 -5.00 -15.19
C ALA A 253 -14.10 -3.57 -15.48
N ALA A 254 -13.42 -2.93 -14.53
CA ALA A 254 -12.80 -1.62 -14.74
C ALA A 254 -11.67 -1.67 -15.78
N PHE A 255 -10.84 -2.70 -15.76
CA PHE A 255 -9.80 -2.92 -16.78
C PHE A 255 -10.38 -3.20 -18.18
N LYS A 256 -11.44 -4.01 -18.26
CA LYS A 256 -12.22 -4.18 -19.50
C LYS A 256 -12.65 -2.82 -20.04
N ARG A 257 -13.27 -1.99 -19.19
CA ARG A 257 -13.76 -0.66 -19.56
C ARG A 257 -12.64 0.25 -20.04
N ALA A 258 -11.49 0.24 -19.36
CA ALA A 258 -10.32 1.02 -19.75
C ALA A 258 -9.83 0.65 -21.16
N TYR A 259 -9.82 -0.65 -21.48
CA TYR A 259 -9.49 -1.13 -22.81
C TYR A 259 -10.51 -0.67 -23.87
N GLU A 260 -11.81 -0.79 -23.57
CA GLU A 260 -12.91 -0.39 -24.47
C GLU A 260 -12.94 1.12 -24.71
N ASP A 261 -12.67 1.92 -23.69
CA ASP A 261 -12.55 3.38 -23.75
C ASP A 261 -11.24 3.84 -24.41
N LYS A 262 -10.36 2.90 -24.78
CA LYS A 262 -9.08 3.15 -25.46
C LYS A 262 -8.19 4.15 -24.72
N VAL A 263 -8.01 3.93 -23.45
CA VAL A 263 -7.10 4.73 -22.64
C VAL A 263 -5.63 4.42 -23.00
N ASP A 264 -4.76 5.38 -22.79
CA ASP A 264 -3.33 5.21 -23.01
C ASP A 264 -2.60 4.76 -21.75
N ILE A 265 -3.12 5.12 -20.58
CA ILE A 265 -2.51 4.89 -19.27
C ILE A 265 -3.60 4.54 -18.26
N ILE A 266 -3.34 3.55 -17.41
CA ILE A 266 -4.17 3.22 -16.24
C ILE A 266 -3.36 3.51 -14.98
N SER A 267 -3.92 4.36 -14.10
CA SER A 267 -3.44 4.61 -12.72
C SER A 267 -4.36 3.91 -11.73
N ALA A 268 -3.81 2.95 -10.98
CA ALA A 268 -4.54 2.10 -10.06
C ALA A 268 -3.84 2.11 -8.69
N SER A 269 -4.26 3.06 -7.82
CA SER A 269 -3.67 3.24 -6.49
C SER A 269 -4.20 2.22 -5.48
N PHE A 270 -4.11 0.93 -5.84
CA PHE A 270 -4.57 -0.18 -5.02
C PHE A 270 -3.81 -1.47 -5.35
N GLY A 271 -3.98 -2.49 -4.51
CA GLY A 271 -3.43 -3.82 -4.65
C GLY A 271 -3.86 -4.73 -3.51
N SER A 272 -3.42 -5.96 -3.48
CA SER A 272 -3.58 -6.89 -2.36
C SER A 272 -2.29 -7.65 -2.08
N TYR A 273 -2.21 -8.31 -0.95
CA TYR A 273 -1.01 -8.99 -0.47
C TYR A 273 -1.07 -10.48 -0.81
N SER A 274 -0.61 -10.92 -1.98
CA SER A 274 -0.44 -12.35 -2.23
C SER A 274 1.01 -12.75 -2.45
N GLY A 275 1.78 -11.92 -3.12
CA GLY A 275 3.16 -12.20 -3.51
C GLY A 275 3.30 -13.33 -4.53
N TRP A 276 2.21 -13.67 -5.29
CA TRP A 276 2.15 -14.74 -6.27
C TRP A 276 1.60 -14.29 -7.61
N ARG A 277 2.19 -14.76 -8.72
CA ARG A 277 1.81 -14.36 -10.09
C ARG A 277 0.43 -14.82 -10.56
N ASP A 278 -0.10 -15.87 -9.97
CA ASP A 278 -1.26 -16.58 -10.50
C ASP A 278 -2.61 -15.92 -10.21
N GLU A 279 -2.63 -14.77 -9.57
CA GLU A 279 -3.86 -14.02 -9.31
C GLU A 279 -4.47 -13.43 -10.59
N PRO A 280 -5.81 -13.50 -10.78
CA PRO A 280 -6.50 -13.02 -11.98
C PRO A 280 -6.23 -11.55 -12.30
N PHE A 281 -6.10 -10.74 -11.27
CA PHE A 281 -5.80 -9.32 -11.33
C PHE A 281 -4.44 -9.04 -12.02
N GLY A 282 -3.36 -9.67 -11.54
CA GLY A 282 -2.03 -9.54 -12.14
C GLY A 282 -1.97 -10.05 -13.58
N GLN A 283 -2.69 -11.12 -13.90
CA GLN A 283 -2.78 -11.63 -15.27
C GLN A 283 -3.49 -10.66 -16.22
N THR A 284 -4.50 -9.94 -15.74
CA THR A 284 -5.18 -8.92 -16.55
C THR A 284 -4.27 -7.73 -16.83
N ILE A 285 -3.49 -7.26 -15.84
CA ILE A 285 -2.47 -6.22 -16.03
C ILE A 285 -1.45 -6.67 -17.08
N GLN A 286 -0.99 -7.90 -17.04
CA GLN A 286 -0.05 -8.41 -18.03
C GLN A 286 -0.63 -8.35 -19.46
N ARG A 287 -1.87 -8.76 -19.65
CA ARG A 287 -2.55 -8.72 -20.96
C ARG A 287 -2.76 -7.29 -21.46
N LEU A 288 -3.09 -6.34 -20.57
CA LEU A 288 -3.19 -4.93 -20.92
C LEU A 288 -1.84 -4.37 -21.36
N ALA A 289 -0.76 -4.70 -20.65
CA ALA A 289 0.58 -4.31 -21.02
C ALA A 289 1.00 -4.89 -22.39
N GLU A 290 0.69 -6.16 -22.66
CA GLU A 290 0.90 -6.80 -23.97
C GLU A 290 0.09 -6.14 -25.09
N ALA A 291 -1.08 -5.58 -24.76
CA ALA A 291 -1.91 -4.79 -25.68
C ALA A 291 -1.45 -3.31 -25.81
N GLY A 292 -0.38 -2.91 -25.14
CA GLY A 292 0.19 -1.58 -25.24
C GLY A 292 -0.29 -0.56 -24.21
N ILE A 293 -1.05 -0.99 -23.18
CA ILE A 293 -1.59 -0.12 -22.13
C ILE A 293 -0.82 -0.36 -20.82
N PRO A 294 0.11 0.53 -20.43
CA PRO A 294 0.79 0.45 -19.15
C PRO A 294 -0.19 0.68 -18.01
N THR A 295 -0.11 -0.17 -16.99
CA THR A 295 -0.89 -0.09 -15.76
C THR A 295 0.07 0.08 -14.59
N PHE A 296 -0.14 1.13 -13.82
CA PHE A 296 0.64 1.47 -12.63
C PHE A 296 -0.15 1.10 -11.39
N SER A 297 0.51 0.41 -10.45
CA SER A 297 -0.10 -0.02 -9.20
C SER A 297 0.77 0.38 -8.01
N ALA A 298 0.15 0.71 -6.90
CA ALA A 298 0.85 1.04 -5.67
C ALA A 298 1.59 -0.20 -5.11
N ALA A 299 2.81 -0.02 -4.60
CA ALA A 299 3.56 -1.10 -3.96
C ALA A 299 2.98 -1.53 -2.61
N GLY A 300 2.11 -0.69 -2.01
CA GLY A 300 1.50 -0.88 -0.69
C GLY A 300 2.13 0.00 0.38
N ASN A 301 1.40 0.16 1.50
CA ASN A 301 1.79 1.04 2.61
C ASN A 301 2.06 0.27 3.90
N ASP A 302 2.52 -0.97 3.79
CA ASP A 302 2.76 -1.89 4.90
C ASP A 302 4.26 -2.16 5.08
N GLY A 303 5.07 -1.11 4.95
CA GLY A 303 6.52 -1.20 5.19
C GLY A 303 6.86 -1.77 6.57
N ALA A 304 6.03 -1.49 7.58
CA ALA A 304 6.13 -2.05 8.92
C ALA A 304 6.00 -3.58 8.95
N SER A 305 5.30 -4.19 7.99
CA SER A 305 5.17 -5.65 7.89
C SER A 305 6.43 -6.36 7.42
N GLY A 306 7.45 -5.63 6.95
CA GLY A 306 8.74 -6.18 6.56
C GLY A 306 8.74 -6.91 5.20
N VAL A 307 9.78 -7.69 4.97
CA VAL A 307 10.15 -8.29 3.67
C VAL A 307 9.16 -9.38 3.23
N PHE A 308 8.98 -9.60 1.92
CA PHE A 308 8.00 -10.51 1.31
C PHE A 308 6.55 -10.14 1.66
N PHE A 309 6.26 -8.84 1.67
CA PHE A 309 4.91 -8.33 1.90
C PHE A 309 4.63 -7.15 0.96
N GLY A 310 4.57 -7.42 -0.33
CA GLY A 310 4.27 -6.46 -1.38
C GLY A 310 2.85 -6.58 -1.91
N SER A 311 2.43 -5.62 -2.72
CA SER A 311 1.09 -5.54 -3.28
C SER A 311 0.93 -6.39 -4.54
N ASN A 312 -0.23 -7.03 -4.70
CA ASN A 312 -0.63 -7.70 -5.94
C ASN A 312 -0.75 -6.73 -7.12
N GLY A 313 -0.66 -7.29 -8.32
CA GLY A 313 -0.71 -6.53 -9.57
C GLY A 313 0.68 -6.16 -10.07
N VAL A 314 1.66 -6.16 -9.18
CA VAL A 314 3.07 -5.90 -9.48
C VAL A 314 3.91 -7.16 -9.56
N ASP A 315 3.40 -8.29 -9.12
CA ASP A 315 4.06 -9.60 -9.08
C ASP A 315 4.32 -10.21 -10.45
N ASN A 316 3.70 -9.69 -11.51
CA ASN A 316 3.91 -10.17 -12.87
C ASN A 316 5.03 -9.39 -13.58
N PRO A 317 5.68 -9.96 -14.62
CA PRO A 317 6.81 -9.33 -15.32
C PRO A 317 6.52 -7.95 -15.91
N ASN A 318 5.27 -7.69 -16.31
CA ASN A 318 4.83 -6.44 -16.94
C ASN A 318 4.10 -5.51 -15.95
N GLY A 319 3.85 -5.92 -14.71
CA GLY A 319 3.33 -5.06 -13.66
C GLY A 319 4.36 -4.00 -13.28
N ILE A 320 3.90 -2.79 -13.04
CA ILE A 320 4.75 -1.66 -12.67
C ILE A 320 4.35 -1.20 -11.28
N GLY A 321 5.06 -1.71 -10.27
CA GLY A 321 4.90 -1.35 -8.86
C GLY A 321 5.63 -0.06 -8.52
N ILE A 322 4.97 0.82 -7.78
CA ILE A 322 5.45 2.15 -7.48
C ILE A 322 5.62 2.31 -5.98
N GLY A 323 6.88 2.53 -5.54
CA GLY A 323 7.21 2.92 -4.17
C GLY A 323 7.08 4.43 -3.97
N ALA A 324 7.13 4.87 -2.72
CA ALA A 324 7.01 6.27 -2.35
C ALA A 324 8.32 6.84 -1.81
N PHE A 325 8.60 8.11 -2.13
CA PHE A 325 9.63 8.94 -1.51
C PHE A 325 8.98 10.12 -0.80
N ASN A 326 9.52 10.52 0.32
CA ASN A 326 9.06 11.69 1.03
C ASN A 326 9.46 12.98 0.30
N ASN A 327 8.53 13.91 0.19
CA ASN A 327 8.81 15.22 -0.35
C ASN A 327 9.83 15.96 0.54
N LYS A 328 10.74 16.73 -0.07
CA LYS A 328 11.74 17.54 0.67
C LYS A 328 11.13 18.69 1.46
N TYR A 329 9.90 19.03 1.14
CA TYR A 329 9.09 19.95 1.93
C TYR A 329 7.87 19.20 2.46
N SER A 330 7.45 19.59 3.66
CA SER A 330 6.20 19.16 4.28
C SER A 330 5.20 20.32 4.21
N PRO A 331 4.31 20.34 3.22
CA PRO A 331 3.23 21.30 3.17
C PRO A 331 2.26 21.04 4.32
N LEU A 332 1.68 22.09 4.90
CA LEU A 332 0.72 22.01 6.00
C LEU A 332 -0.46 22.94 5.73
N LEU A 333 -1.68 22.43 5.92
CA LEU A 333 -2.95 23.16 5.86
C LEU A 333 -3.49 23.28 7.28
N LEU A 334 -3.30 24.43 7.91
CA LEU A 334 -3.50 24.64 9.34
C LEU A 334 -4.56 25.71 9.61
N SER A 335 -5.19 25.65 10.77
CA SER A 335 -6.04 26.71 11.29
C SER A 335 -5.22 27.93 11.63
N GLY A 336 -5.66 29.12 11.19
CA GLY A 336 -4.93 30.36 11.37
C GLY A 336 -5.16 30.99 12.73
N ALA A 337 -4.06 31.43 13.35
CA ALA A 337 -4.06 32.25 14.56
C ALA A 337 -2.99 33.35 14.47
N THR A 338 -2.92 34.25 15.43
CA THR A 338 -1.89 35.28 15.50
C THR A 338 -1.16 35.27 16.84
N TYR A 339 0.10 35.65 16.82
CA TYR A 339 0.87 35.88 18.05
C TYR A 339 1.41 37.31 18.10
N HIS A 340 1.51 37.85 19.33
CA HIS A 340 2.02 39.16 19.63
C HIS A 340 3.33 39.08 20.39
N THR A 341 4.27 39.95 20.04
CA THR A 341 5.49 40.27 20.79
C THR A 341 5.73 41.75 20.74
N SER A 342 6.73 42.27 21.44
CA SER A 342 7.21 43.66 21.32
C SER A 342 7.51 44.07 19.86
N ASN A 343 7.79 43.11 18.98
CA ASN A 343 8.10 43.35 17.57
C ASN A 343 6.86 43.31 16.66
N GLY A 344 5.66 43.29 17.24
CA GLY A 344 4.36 43.30 16.49
C GLY A 344 3.63 42.00 16.44
N THR A 345 2.61 41.95 15.57
CA THR A 345 1.74 40.80 15.37
C THR A 345 2.17 40.03 14.14
N LYS A 346 2.18 38.69 14.24
CA LYS A 346 2.44 37.79 13.13
C LYS A 346 1.45 36.62 13.14
N GLN A 347 1.21 36.01 11.99
CA GLN A 347 0.38 34.84 11.85
C GLN A 347 1.17 33.55 12.13
N PHE A 348 0.45 32.53 12.57
CA PHE A 348 0.92 31.14 12.65
C PHE A 348 -0.23 30.17 12.41
N GLY A 349 0.11 28.94 12.03
CA GLY A 349 -0.84 27.85 11.86
C GLY A 349 -0.80 26.88 13.03
N TRP A 350 -1.94 26.29 13.35
CA TRP A 350 -2.08 25.25 14.35
C TRP A 350 -3.16 24.25 13.91
N GLN A 351 -3.10 23.03 14.44
CA GLN A 351 -4.09 21.98 14.17
C GLN A 351 -4.86 21.70 15.45
N ALA A 352 -6.20 21.72 15.36
CA ALA A 352 -7.07 21.34 16.47
C ALA A 352 -7.01 19.82 16.70
N ALA A 353 -7.13 19.39 17.96
CA ALA A 353 -7.44 18.01 18.27
C ALA A 353 -8.92 17.71 17.96
N ALA A 354 -9.25 16.47 17.69
CA ALA A 354 -10.59 16.06 17.27
C ALA A 354 -11.74 16.47 18.21
N SER A 355 -11.45 16.71 19.49
CA SER A 355 -12.49 16.92 20.52
C SER A 355 -12.39 18.20 21.35
N HIS A 356 -11.33 19.00 21.26
CA HIS A 356 -11.07 20.13 22.17
C HIS A 356 -10.49 21.32 21.45
N ASP A 357 -11.31 21.97 20.62
CA ASP A 357 -10.94 23.20 19.92
C ASP A 357 -10.74 24.36 20.89
N PHE A 358 -9.80 25.26 20.57
CA PHE A 358 -9.59 26.48 21.34
C PHE A 358 -10.80 27.44 21.22
N LYS A 359 -11.18 28.04 22.33
CA LYS A 359 -12.10 29.19 22.30
C LYS A 359 -11.36 30.41 21.78
N ASN A 360 -12.12 31.30 21.08
CA ASN A 360 -11.59 32.59 20.67
C ASN A 360 -11.11 33.37 21.89
N GLY A 361 -9.85 33.79 21.88
CA GLY A 361 -9.28 34.53 23.02
C GLY A 361 -7.78 34.76 22.90
N THR A 362 -7.27 35.57 23.81
CA THR A 362 -5.85 35.87 23.94
C THR A 362 -5.30 35.20 25.16
N TYR A 363 -4.22 34.44 24.99
CA TYR A 363 -3.58 33.59 25.99
C TYR A 363 -2.09 33.93 26.09
N GLY A 364 -1.55 34.01 27.30
CA GLY A 364 -0.10 34.05 27.50
C GLY A 364 0.54 32.69 27.14
N LEU A 365 1.66 32.68 26.47
CA LEU A 365 2.37 31.44 26.13
C LEU A 365 3.34 31.06 27.29
N TYR A 366 3.28 29.77 27.66
CA TYR A 366 4.18 29.21 28.69
C TYR A 366 4.79 27.89 28.19
N PRO A 367 6.04 27.89 27.68
CA PRO A 367 6.74 26.67 27.36
C PRO A 367 7.05 25.87 28.63
N SER A 368 6.79 24.57 28.66
CA SER A 368 7.18 23.65 29.73
C SER A 368 8.69 23.56 29.88
N SER A 369 9.41 23.72 28.76
CA SER A 369 10.87 23.78 28.70
C SER A 369 11.33 24.85 27.73
N LEU A 370 12.46 25.53 28.07
CA LEU A 370 13.13 26.45 27.15
C LEU A 370 14.20 25.76 26.28
N ASN A 371 14.33 24.43 26.39
CA ASN A 371 15.26 23.62 25.60
C ASN A 371 14.49 22.93 24.46
N THR A 372 14.70 23.36 23.21
CA THR A 372 14.08 22.78 22.02
C THR A 372 14.58 21.38 21.67
N SER A 373 15.61 20.87 22.33
CA SER A 373 16.16 19.54 22.13
C SER A 373 15.80 18.55 23.26
N ILE A 374 14.90 18.94 24.17
CA ILE A 374 14.48 18.06 25.26
C ILE A 374 13.72 16.85 24.69
N VAL A 375 14.11 15.63 25.10
CA VAL A 375 13.51 14.39 24.58
C VAL A 375 12.31 13.91 25.38
N ASN A 376 12.20 14.26 26.67
CA ASN A 376 11.20 13.76 27.60
C ASN A 376 10.41 14.90 28.28
N ASP A 377 10.04 15.92 27.50
CA ASP A 377 9.30 17.07 27.99
C ASP A 377 7.96 16.66 28.62
N SER A 378 7.75 17.08 29.86
CA SER A 378 6.53 16.78 30.62
C SER A 378 6.22 15.28 30.80
N CYS A 379 7.19 14.39 30.64
CA CYS A 379 7.03 12.95 30.88
C CYS A 379 6.95 12.58 32.36
N GLU A 380 7.46 13.43 33.24
CA GLU A 380 7.34 13.26 34.70
C GLU A 380 6.45 14.37 35.29
N PRO A 381 5.82 14.17 36.46
CA PRO A 381 5.09 15.21 37.17
C PRO A 381 5.95 16.44 37.41
N TRP A 382 5.40 17.62 37.18
CA TRP A 382 6.17 18.86 37.32
C TRP A 382 6.52 19.11 38.78
N THR A 383 7.81 19.41 39.03
CA THR A 383 8.32 19.71 40.32
C THR A 383 8.82 21.15 40.36
N GLY A 384 8.53 21.88 41.43
CA GLY A 384 8.93 23.29 41.57
C GLY A 384 7.76 24.27 41.45
N THR A 385 8.07 25.57 41.55
CA THR A 385 7.09 26.65 41.46
C THR A 385 6.93 27.09 40.00
N HIS A 386 5.70 27.16 39.54
CA HIS A 386 5.32 27.74 38.24
C HIS A 386 4.20 28.77 38.42
N PRO A 387 3.97 29.69 37.47
CA PRO A 387 2.86 30.64 37.55
C PRO A 387 1.52 29.90 37.43
N ASP A 388 0.43 30.64 37.68
CA ASP A 388 -0.90 30.13 37.34
C ASP A 388 -0.96 29.86 35.82
N LEU A 389 -1.34 28.64 35.45
CA LEU A 389 -1.43 28.15 34.07
C LEU A 389 -2.86 28.11 33.53
N SER A 390 -3.84 28.49 34.35
CA SER A 390 -5.26 28.36 34.03
C SER A 390 -5.73 29.23 32.84
N ASP A 391 -5.04 30.39 32.63
CA ASP A 391 -5.28 31.36 31.56
C ASP A 391 -4.18 31.37 30.49
N LYS A 392 -3.23 30.44 30.57
CA LYS A 392 -2.11 30.33 29.63
C LYS A 392 -2.29 29.14 28.68
N ILE A 393 -1.59 29.23 27.55
CA ILE A 393 -1.35 28.06 26.68
C ILE A 393 0.01 27.49 27.08
N VAL A 394 -0.01 26.26 27.57
CA VAL A 394 1.18 25.48 27.87
C VAL A 394 1.70 24.85 26.57
N LEU A 395 2.96 25.11 26.24
CA LEU A 395 3.62 24.58 25.05
C LEU A 395 4.57 23.45 25.45
N ILE A 396 4.33 22.25 24.91
CA ILE A 396 5.07 21.02 25.25
C ILE A 396 5.69 20.44 23.98
N ARG A 397 6.95 19.99 24.06
CA ARG A 397 7.59 19.23 22.97
C ARG A 397 7.16 17.77 23.03
N TYR A 398 6.69 17.22 21.91
CA TYR A 398 6.37 15.80 21.82
C TYR A 398 7.63 14.94 21.87
N GLY A 399 7.58 13.83 22.62
CA GLY A 399 8.65 12.82 22.68
C GLY A 399 8.91 12.26 24.06
N GLY A 400 9.66 11.17 24.13
CA GLY A 400 10.06 10.48 25.37
C GLY A 400 8.97 9.65 26.03
N CYS A 401 7.71 10.07 25.93
CA CYS A 401 6.54 9.35 26.42
C CYS A 401 5.33 9.71 25.57
N SER A 402 4.19 9.03 25.79
CA SER A 402 2.97 9.31 25.05
C SER A 402 2.42 10.72 25.35
N SER A 403 1.78 11.35 24.35
CA SER A 403 1.12 12.65 24.53
C SER A 403 0.10 12.64 25.67
N ARG A 404 -0.51 11.48 25.98
CA ARG A 404 -1.42 11.33 27.12
C ARG A 404 -0.73 11.54 28.47
N VAL A 405 0.49 11.03 28.64
CA VAL A 405 1.30 11.25 29.86
C VAL A 405 1.69 12.72 29.96
N GLN A 406 2.15 13.32 28.86
CA GLN A 406 2.53 14.75 28.83
C GLN A 406 1.34 15.66 29.20
N GLN A 407 0.17 15.40 28.62
CA GLN A 407 -1.06 16.13 28.95
C GLN A 407 -1.45 15.96 30.43
N ALA A 408 -1.43 14.72 30.93
CA ALA A 408 -1.82 14.44 32.33
C ALA A 408 -0.96 15.21 33.32
N ASN A 409 0.35 15.24 33.11
CA ASN A 409 1.29 15.96 33.97
C ASN A 409 1.10 17.51 33.89
N ALA A 410 0.83 18.05 32.71
CA ALA A 410 0.52 19.47 32.56
C ALA A 410 -0.83 19.86 33.20
N ILE A 411 -1.86 19.02 33.07
CA ILE A 411 -3.16 19.21 33.73
C ILE A 411 -2.99 19.17 35.25
N GLN A 412 -2.19 18.25 35.78
CA GLN A 412 -1.88 18.19 37.20
C GLN A 412 -1.17 19.47 37.70
N ALA A 413 -0.39 20.10 36.84
CA ALA A 413 0.24 21.40 37.09
C ALA A 413 -0.73 22.61 36.93
N GLY A 414 -2.00 22.39 36.57
CA GLY A 414 -3.01 23.43 36.44
C GLY A 414 -3.28 23.93 35.00
N ALA A 415 -2.67 23.32 33.98
CA ALA A 415 -2.92 23.71 32.61
C ALA A 415 -4.36 23.38 32.16
N LYS A 416 -5.02 24.32 31.50
CA LYS A 416 -6.32 24.15 30.85
C LYS A 416 -6.26 24.22 29.33
N ASN A 417 -5.21 24.79 28.79
CA ASN A 417 -4.99 24.93 27.36
C ASN A 417 -3.58 24.43 27.04
N ILE A 418 -3.46 23.51 26.09
CA ILE A 418 -2.19 22.89 25.74
C ILE A 418 -1.99 22.92 24.22
N LEU A 419 -0.80 23.35 23.78
CA LEU A 419 -0.30 23.12 22.44
C LEU A 419 0.90 22.15 22.54
N ILE A 420 0.86 21.07 21.79
CA ILE A 420 2.02 20.20 21.62
C ILE A 420 2.68 20.52 20.29
N TYR A 421 3.99 20.71 20.27
CA TYR A 421 4.73 20.82 19.02
C TYR A 421 5.53 19.54 18.77
N LEU A 422 5.59 19.15 17.49
CA LEU A 422 6.24 17.92 17.07
C LEU A 422 7.76 18.05 17.16
N ASN A 423 8.41 16.91 17.17
CA ASN A 423 9.86 16.75 17.07
C ASN A 423 10.30 16.37 15.65
N GLU A 424 9.36 16.22 14.72
CA GLU A 424 9.55 15.84 13.34
C GLU A 424 8.58 16.60 12.40
N PRO A 425 8.85 16.65 11.09
CA PRO A 425 7.96 17.30 10.13
C PRO A 425 6.56 16.66 10.05
N GLY A 426 5.57 17.46 9.74
CA GLY A 426 4.18 17.00 9.61
C GLY A 426 3.29 17.45 10.76
N THR A 427 2.11 16.88 10.83
CA THR A 427 1.15 17.03 11.92
C THR A 427 0.54 15.66 12.21
N TYR A 428 0.29 15.38 13.50
CA TYR A 428 -0.43 14.18 13.94
C TYR A 428 -1.71 14.58 14.64
N GLU A 429 -2.73 13.74 14.59
CA GLU A 429 -3.96 13.96 15.33
C GLU A 429 -3.86 13.24 16.69
N PHE A 430 -3.68 14.00 17.77
CA PHE A 430 -3.72 13.47 19.12
C PHE A 430 -5.09 13.72 19.77
N SER A 431 -5.58 12.75 20.52
CA SER A 431 -6.78 12.90 21.31
C SER A 431 -6.47 13.56 22.67
N ALA A 432 -7.37 14.38 23.16
CA ALA A 432 -7.31 14.89 24.51
C ALA A 432 -7.50 13.75 25.56
N VAL A 433 -6.82 13.86 26.71
CA VAL A 433 -6.86 12.82 27.76
C VAL A 433 -8.17 12.82 28.50
N ASN A 434 -8.77 14.00 28.71
CA ASN A 434 -10.03 14.16 29.44
C ASN A 434 -10.71 15.48 29.10
N ASP A 435 -11.96 15.63 29.57
CA ASP A 435 -12.80 16.81 29.30
C ASP A 435 -12.44 18.07 30.14
N THR A 436 -11.35 18.04 30.92
CA THR A 436 -10.93 19.19 31.73
C THR A 436 -10.16 20.22 30.93
N LEU A 437 -9.64 19.85 29.74
CA LEU A 437 -9.00 20.77 28.83
C LEU A 437 -10.04 21.69 28.17
N SER A 438 -9.71 22.98 28.13
CA SER A 438 -10.53 23.99 27.43
C SER A 438 -10.08 24.19 25.97
N GLY A 439 -8.83 23.85 25.66
CA GLY A 439 -8.25 23.91 24.32
C GLY A 439 -7.06 22.97 24.21
N TYR A 440 -7.02 22.21 23.15
CA TYR A 440 -5.92 21.31 22.82
C TYR A 440 -5.64 21.31 21.33
N GLY A 441 -4.37 21.35 20.97
CA GLY A 441 -3.98 21.35 19.58
C GLY A 441 -2.47 21.16 19.41
N MET A 442 -2.04 21.29 18.17
CA MET A 442 -0.69 20.99 17.76
C MET A 442 -0.08 22.10 16.94
N LEU A 443 1.24 22.20 17.03
CA LEU A 443 2.07 23.05 16.17
C LEU A 443 3.06 22.15 15.42
N SER A 444 3.47 22.61 14.25
CA SER A 444 4.63 22.05 13.59
C SER A 444 5.88 22.21 14.44
N ALA A 445 6.88 21.35 14.20
CA ALA A 445 8.17 21.40 14.90
C ALA A 445 8.78 22.82 14.83
N GLN A 446 8.86 23.41 13.64
CA GLN A 446 9.47 24.72 13.41
C GLN A 446 8.72 25.85 14.11
N THR A 447 7.39 25.81 14.12
CA THR A 447 6.57 26.82 14.80
C THR A 447 6.74 26.74 16.32
N GLY A 448 6.76 25.51 16.88
CA GLY A 448 6.97 25.29 18.31
C GLY A 448 8.37 25.73 18.77
N GLU A 449 9.41 25.32 18.07
CA GLU A 449 10.79 25.73 18.35
C GLU A 449 10.96 27.26 18.29
N LYS A 450 10.35 27.91 17.31
CA LYS A 450 10.33 29.37 17.20
C LYS A 450 9.71 30.02 18.43
N PHE A 451 8.61 29.49 18.94
CA PHE A 451 7.95 30.03 20.13
C PHE A 451 8.79 29.82 21.38
N VAL A 452 9.39 28.64 21.57
CA VAL A 452 10.33 28.37 22.67
C VAL A 452 11.48 29.36 22.63
N ASN A 453 12.11 29.55 21.46
CA ASN A 453 13.23 30.47 21.28
C ASN A 453 12.87 31.94 21.54
N LEU A 454 11.67 32.38 21.17
CA LEU A 454 11.19 33.73 21.49
C LEU A 454 11.07 33.93 23.00
N VAL A 455 10.45 33.00 23.74
CA VAL A 455 10.34 33.08 25.19
C VAL A 455 11.72 32.97 25.86
N ALA A 456 12.57 32.07 25.37
CA ALA A 456 13.96 31.91 25.89
C ALA A 456 14.80 33.20 25.72
N SER A 457 14.53 33.99 24.67
CA SER A 457 15.18 35.30 24.47
C SER A 457 14.60 36.43 25.35
N GLY A 458 13.61 36.11 26.21
CA GLY A 458 12.96 37.06 27.10
C GLY A 458 11.78 37.80 26.47
N ALA A 459 11.28 37.38 25.32
CA ALA A 459 10.10 37.97 24.72
C ALA A 459 8.83 37.54 25.48
N ASP A 460 7.94 38.48 25.76
CA ASP A 460 6.59 38.21 26.19
C ASP A 460 5.78 37.82 24.93
N VAL A 461 5.29 36.60 24.89
CA VAL A 461 4.55 36.05 23.74
C VAL A 461 3.11 35.77 24.14
N THR A 462 2.18 36.45 23.47
CA THR A 462 0.75 36.13 23.60
C THR A 462 0.19 35.59 22.31
N LEU A 463 -0.65 34.56 22.42
CA LEU A 463 -1.36 33.94 21.30
C LEU A 463 -2.79 34.38 21.26
N ASN A 464 -3.25 34.88 20.10
CA ASN A 464 -4.65 35.16 19.84
C ASN A 464 -5.24 34.02 19.00
N MET A 465 -5.93 33.12 19.69
CA MET A 465 -6.51 31.92 19.10
C MET A 465 -7.88 32.23 18.50
N THR A 466 -8.14 31.64 17.36
CA THR A 466 -9.45 31.56 16.72
C THR A 466 -9.82 30.08 16.62
N SER A 467 -11.02 29.69 17.04
CA SER A 467 -11.52 28.33 16.90
C SER A 467 -11.31 27.84 15.45
N ALA A 468 -10.93 26.59 15.32
CA ALA A 468 -10.61 25.97 14.02
C ALA A 468 -11.79 26.11 13.04
N GLU A 469 -13.03 25.95 13.52
CA GLU A 469 -14.26 26.11 12.72
C GLU A 469 -14.39 27.49 12.05
N PHE A 470 -13.90 28.56 12.70
CA PHE A 470 -14.01 29.94 12.21
C PHE A 470 -12.70 30.52 11.70
N SER A 471 -11.62 29.76 11.80
CA SER A 471 -10.30 30.20 11.34
C SER A 471 -10.19 30.09 9.81
N LYS A 472 -9.32 30.92 9.23
CA LYS A 472 -8.91 30.75 7.83
C LYS A 472 -7.79 29.71 7.77
N THR A 473 -7.84 28.86 6.78
CA THR A 473 -6.72 27.97 6.50
C THR A 473 -5.47 28.79 6.18
N ILE A 474 -4.38 28.49 6.87
CA ILE A 474 -3.04 28.98 6.58
C ILE A 474 -2.26 27.85 5.94
N PHE A 475 -1.67 28.16 4.80
CA PHE A 475 -0.73 27.24 4.15
C PHE A 475 0.68 27.57 4.65
N ILE A 476 1.38 26.56 5.11
CA ILE A 476 2.79 26.60 5.52
C ILE A 476 3.53 25.52 4.74
N ASN A 477 4.71 25.86 4.22
CA ASN A 477 5.58 24.89 3.58
C ASN A 477 6.89 24.84 4.36
N GLU A 478 7.10 23.76 5.12
CA GLU A 478 8.29 23.57 5.95
C GLU A 478 9.28 22.64 5.25
N THR A 479 10.57 22.85 5.47
CA THR A 479 11.57 21.89 5.00
C THR A 479 11.45 20.59 5.79
N ASN A 480 11.67 19.47 5.11
CA ASN A 480 11.74 18.14 5.73
C ASN A 480 13.23 17.69 5.78
N PRO A 481 14.00 18.09 6.77
CA PRO A 481 15.42 17.75 6.85
C PRO A 481 15.66 16.30 7.28
N GLN A 482 14.66 15.64 7.86
CA GLN A 482 14.78 14.31 8.44
C GLN A 482 14.63 13.23 7.38
N SER A 483 13.54 13.22 6.63
CA SER A 483 13.23 12.18 5.66
C SER A 483 13.03 12.69 4.21
N GLY A 484 13.17 13.98 4.00
CA GLY A 484 12.92 14.60 2.70
C GLY A 484 13.86 14.11 1.60
N GLY A 485 13.28 13.56 0.53
CA GLY A 485 14.02 12.95 -0.57
C GLY A 485 14.50 11.53 -0.27
N GLN A 486 14.08 10.92 0.83
CA GLN A 486 14.36 9.53 1.19
C GLN A 486 13.17 8.64 0.85
N ILE A 487 13.39 7.32 0.79
CA ILE A 487 12.30 6.35 0.67
C ILE A 487 11.35 6.50 1.87
N SER A 488 10.05 6.50 1.60
CA SER A 488 9.06 6.53 2.68
C SER A 488 9.03 5.18 3.38
N GLU A 489 9.11 5.20 4.72
CA GLU A 489 9.17 4.01 5.56
C GLU A 489 7.96 3.09 5.41
N PHE A 490 6.80 3.65 5.11
CA PHE A 490 5.57 2.90 4.87
C PHE A 490 5.58 2.09 3.57
N THR A 491 6.49 2.36 2.62
CA THR A 491 6.55 1.61 1.36
C THR A 491 6.76 0.12 1.63
N SER A 492 5.84 -0.70 1.14
CA SER A 492 5.88 -2.16 1.29
C SER A 492 7.12 -2.78 0.65
N TRP A 493 7.50 -3.97 1.13
CA TRP A 493 8.72 -4.66 0.74
C TRP A 493 8.42 -5.91 -0.09
N GLY A 494 8.95 -5.95 -1.31
CA GLY A 494 9.19 -7.21 -1.98
C GLY A 494 10.37 -8.00 -1.36
N PRO A 495 10.90 -8.98 -2.07
CA PRO A 495 10.45 -9.49 -3.36
C PRO A 495 9.19 -10.34 -3.23
N SER A 496 8.60 -10.74 -4.37
CA SER A 496 7.61 -11.82 -4.38
C SER A 496 8.21 -13.15 -3.90
N PHE A 497 7.37 -14.13 -3.55
CA PHE A 497 7.86 -15.46 -3.16
C PHE A 497 8.61 -16.18 -4.30
N GLU A 498 8.44 -15.74 -5.53
CA GLU A 498 9.20 -16.17 -6.71
C GLU A 498 10.51 -15.36 -6.93
N ILE A 499 10.88 -14.53 -5.95
CA ILE A 499 12.09 -13.69 -5.93
C ILE A 499 12.14 -12.70 -7.11
N LEU A 500 11.01 -12.06 -7.43
CA LEU A 500 10.96 -10.96 -8.38
C LEU A 500 10.96 -9.60 -7.65
N SER A 501 11.55 -8.60 -8.29
CA SER A 501 11.42 -7.22 -7.83
C SER A 501 10.01 -6.72 -8.13
N GLU A 502 9.23 -6.47 -7.11
CA GLU A 502 7.86 -5.95 -7.22
C GLU A 502 7.87 -4.46 -7.47
N THR A 503 8.61 -3.69 -6.68
CA THR A 503 8.81 -2.27 -6.91
C THR A 503 9.73 -2.07 -8.11
N ALA A 504 9.22 -1.42 -9.17
CA ALA A 504 10.02 -1.10 -10.35
C ALA A 504 10.81 0.21 -10.16
N VAL A 505 10.16 1.20 -9.59
CA VAL A 505 10.67 2.56 -9.38
C VAL A 505 9.86 3.22 -8.28
N SER A 506 10.37 4.28 -7.69
CA SER A 506 9.64 5.08 -6.70
C SER A 506 9.46 6.52 -7.20
N ALA A 507 8.41 7.17 -6.71
CA ALA A 507 8.08 8.56 -7.02
C ALA A 507 7.71 9.33 -5.74
N PRO A 508 7.57 10.66 -5.76
CA PRO A 508 7.08 11.40 -4.61
C PRO A 508 5.69 10.90 -4.18
N GLY A 509 5.57 10.50 -2.92
CA GLY A 509 4.35 9.94 -2.36
C GLY A 509 4.11 10.31 -0.89
N GLY A 510 5.14 10.78 -0.16
CA GLY A 510 5.00 11.30 1.19
C GLY A 510 4.81 12.82 1.19
N PHE A 511 3.89 13.32 2.00
CA PHE A 511 3.52 14.74 2.16
C PHE A 511 3.09 15.40 0.85
N MET A 512 2.14 14.79 0.14
CA MET A 512 1.67 15.27 -1.16
C MET A 512 0.42 16.13 -1.03
N LEU A 513 0.54 17.40 -1.39
CA LEU A 513 -0.60 18.33 -1.49
C LEU A 513 -1.35 18.13 -2.81
N SER A 514 -2.68 17.95 -2.75
CA SER A 514 -3.51 17.81 -3.94
C SER A 514 -4.96 18.27 -3.69
N THR A 515 -5.79 18.12 -4.71
CA THR A 515 -7.23 18.39 -4.64
C THR A 515 -7.94 17.40 -3.71
N TRP A 516 -9.01 17.88 -3.07
CA TRP A 516 -9.88 17.10 -2.19
C TRP A 516 -11.34 17.45 -2.50
N PRO A 517 -12.32 16.65 -2.18
CA PRO A 517 -13.70 17.02 -2.44
C PRO A 517 -14.07 18.37 -1.81
N LEU A 518 -14.76 19.23 -2.56
CA LEU A 518 -15.13 20.57 -2.09
C LEU A 518 -15.94 20.57 -0.78
N PRO A 519 -16.90 19.65 -0.58
CA PRO A 519 -17.62 19.57 0.69
C PRO A 519 -16.70 19.27 1.89
N GLU A 520 -15.59 18.59 1.64
CA GLU A 520 -14.60 18.16 2.64
C GLU A 520 -13.38 19.09 2.72
N GLY A 521 -13.42 20.29 2.16
CA GLY A 521 -12.38 21.31 2.29
C GLY A 521 -11.65 21.68 0.99
N GLY A 522 -11.75 20.87 -0.05
CA GLY A 522 -11.23 21.13 -1.40
C GLY A 522 -9.75 20.77 -1.61
N TYR A 523 -8.93 20.71 -0.57
CA TYR A 523 -7.50 20.39 -0.65
C TYR A 523 -7.05 19.60 0.57
N ALA A 524 -6.16 18.63 0.36
CA ALA A 524 -5.59 17.83 1.45
C ALA A 524 -4.12 17.49 1.18
N ILE A 525 -3.43 17.14 2.26
CA ILE A 525 -2.08 16.55 2.21
C ILE A 525 -2.20 15.10 2.63
N GLU A 526 -1.74 14.23 1.75
CA GLU A 526 -1.84 12.80 1.93
C GLU A 526 -0.50 12.13 1.65
N SER A 527 -0.21 11.04 2.37
CA SER A 527 0.99 10.23 2.20
C SER A 527 0.63 8.80 1.87
N GLY A 528 1.27 8.21 0.87
CA GLY A 528 1.06 6.84 0.44
C GLY A 528 1.73 6.53 -0.90
N THR A 529 1.99 5.27 -1.16
CA THR A 529 2.33 4.78 -2.51
C THR A 529 1.19 5.05 -3.50
N SER A 530 -0.02 5.24 -2.99
CA SER A 530 -1.19 5.72 -3.72
C SER A 530 -1.01 7.11 -4.35
N MET A 531 -0.15 7.97 -3.79
CA MET A 531 0.17 9.31 -4.32
C MET A 531 1.33 9.25 -5.30
N ALA A 532 2.27 8.35 -5.09
CA ALA A 532 3.39 8.10 -6.01
C ALA A 532 2.91 7.52 -7.35
N THR A 533 1.89 6.68 -7.33
CA THR A 533 1.35 5.99 -8.52
C THR A 533 0.80 6.97 -9.57
N PRO A 534 -0.16 7.86 -9.27
CA PRO A 534 -0.65 8.84 -10.23
C PRO A 534 0.43 9.86 -10.64
N TYR A 535 1.33 10.22 -9.71
CA TYR A 535 2.46 11.08 -10.05
C TYR A 535 3.28 10.47 -11.19
N LEU A 536 3.60 9.17 -11.07
CA LEU A 536 4.33 8.46 -12.11
C LEU A 536 3.52 8.30 -13.40
N ALA A 537 2.21 8.03 -13.31
CA ALA A 537 1.34 7.97 -14.47
C ALA A 537 1.38 9.28 -15.27
N GLY A 538 1.42 10.43 -14.59
CA GLY A 538 1.67 11.74 -15.19
C GLY A 538 3.03 11.83 -15.88
N CYS A 539 4.11 11.35 -15.27
CA CYS A 539 5.44 11.34 -15.88
C CYS A 539 5.46 10.52 -17.19
N VAL A 540 4.72 9.41 -17.23
CA VAL A 540 4.61 8.58 -18.44
C VAL A 540 3.75 9.26 -19.50
N ALA A 541 2.76 10.05 -19.12
CA ALA A 541 2.03 10.89 -20.08
C ALA A 541 2.95 11.90 -20.76
N LEU A 542 3.90 12.52 -20.01
CA LEU A 542 4.92 13.40 -20.60
C LEU A 542 5.86 12.65 -21.56
N LEU A 543 6.26 11.40 -21.20
CA LEU A 543 7.07 10.55 -22.10
C LEU A 543 6.32 10.25 -23.40
N MET A 544 5.03 9.87 -23.32
CA MET A 544 4.23 9.52 -24.48
C MET A 544 3.98 10.74 -25.38
N GLU A 545 3.81 11.93 -24.81
CA GLU A 545 3.75 13.17 -25.58
C GLU A 545 5.09 13.44 -26.30
N ALA A 546 6.20 13.35 -25.58
CA ALA A 546 7.54 13.67 -26.12
C ALA A 546 8.00 12.69 -27.21
N ARG A 547 7.75 11.40 -27.02
CA ARG A 547 8.23 10.35 -27.96
C ARG A 547 7.19 9.90 -28.98
N GLY A 548 5.97 10.37 -28.86
CA GLY A 548 4.82 9.94 -29.66
C GLY A 548 4.12 8.72 -29.04
N LYS A 549 2.80 8.84 -28.96
CA LYS A 549 1.90 7.80 -28.46
C LYS A 549 2.09 6.49 -29.23
N GLY A 550 2.24 5.38 -28.52
CA GLY A 550 2.42 4.05 -29.09
C GLY A 550 3.86 3.72 -29.55
N ASN A 551 4.80 4.67 -29.50
CA ASN A 551 6.20 4.43 -29.88
C ASN A 551 7.05 3.80 -28.76
N VAL A 552 6.51 3.71 -27.54
CA VAL A 552 7.19 3.12 -26.38
C VAL A 552 6.26 2.08 -25.76
N SER A 553 6.70 0.82 -25.73
CA SER A 553 5.91 -0.26 -25.15
C SER A 553 5.90 -0.21 -23.63
N PRO A 554 4.88 -0.79 -22.94
CA PRO A 554 4.86 -0.88 -21.47
C PRO A 554 6.09 -1.54 -20.86
N ALA A 555 6.63 -2.58 -21.49
CA ALA A 555 7.88 -3.23 -21.06
C ALA A 555 9.09 -2.27 -21.17
N GLU A 556 9.15 -1.47 -22.22
CA GLU A 556 10.18 -0.44 -22.37
C GLU A 556 10.02 0.69 -21.37
N ILE A 557 8.76 1.11 -21.10
CA ILE A 557 8.44 2.10 -20.07
C ILE A 557 8.96 1.60 -18.70
N LYS A 558 8.61 0.38 -18.30
CA LYS A 558 9.09 -0.23 -17.05
C LYS A 558 10.62 -0.24 -16.97
N THR A 559 11.28 -0.61 -18.07
CA THR A 559 12.74 -0.68 -18.11
C THR A 559 13.38 0.70 -18.01
N LEU A 560 12.88 1.68 -18.74
CA LEU A 560 13.36 3.06 -18.66
C LEU A 560 13.15 3.64 -17.27
N LEU A 561 11.96 3.48 -16.67
CA LEU A 561 11.67 3.93 -15.33
C LEU A 561 12.69 3.42 -14.31
N SER A 562 12.95 2.12 -14.34
CA SER A 562 13.89 1.49 -13.41
C SER A 562 15.34 1.89 -13.65
N THR A 563 15.78 1.94 -14.92
CA THR A 563 17.21 2.10 -15.23
C THR A 563 17.68 3.55 -15.24
N THR A 564 16.77 4.52 -15.33
CA THR A 564 17.07 5.97 -15.30
C THR A 564 16.87 6.58 -13.92
N ALA A 565 16.27 5.86 -12.98
CA ALA A 565 16.00 6.33 -11.62
C ALA A 565 17.28 6.51 -10.79
N ASN A 566 17.15 7.23 -9.70
CA ASN A 566 18.24 7.54 -8.78
C ASN A 566 18.04 6.78 -7.46
N PRO A 567 18.79 5.71 -7.19
CA PRO A 567 18.72 5.02 -5.91
C PRO A 567 19.25 5.91 -4.79
N ASN A 568 18.62 5.84 -3.60
CA ASN A 568 19.01 6.61 -2.45
C ASN A 568 19.47 5.71 -1.30
N VAL A 569 20.05 6.31 -0.28
CA VAL A 569 20.53 5.60 0.91
C VAL A 569 19.37 4.95 1.67
N PHE A 570 19.69 3.94 2.45
CA PHE A 570 18.72 3.33 3.36
C PHE A 570 18.29 4.34 4.42
N HIS A 571 16.99 4.43 4.64
CA HIS A 571 16.40 5.31 5.65
C HIS A 571 15.29 4.57 6.40
N ASP A 572 15.25 4.70 7.73
CA ASP A 572 14.30 4.01 8.60
C ASP A 572 13.17 4.93 9.14
N GLY A 573 12.94 6.05 8.46
CA GLY A 573 12.03 7.11 8.91
C GLY A 573 12.73 8.19 9.75
N VAL A 574 13.83 7.85 10.43
CA VAL A 574 14.55 8.75 11.35
C VAL A 574 16.01 8.92 10.96
N THR A 575 16.69 7.83 10.61
CA THR A 575 18.15 7.79 10.41
C THR A 575 18.50 7.29 9.02
N ALA A 576 19.45 7.98 8.37
CA ALA A 576 20.03 7.55 7.11
C ALA A 576 21.29 6.70 7.36
N GLU A 577 21.38 5.56 6.68
CA GLU A 577 22.58 4.72 6.68
C GLU A 577 23.58 5.14 5.60
N PRO A 578 24.88 4.85 5.74
CA PRO A 578 25.88 5.20 4.75
C PRO A 578 25.92 4.25 3.53
N PHE A 579 24.87 3.47 3.29
CA PHE A 579 24.73 2.55 2.15
C PHE A 579 23.35 2.66 1.53
N LEU A 580 23.22 2.22 0.27
CA LEU A 580 21.96 2.33 -0.47
C LEU A 580 20.83 1.48 0.14
N GLY A 581 19.59 1.99 0.06
CA GLY A 581 18.39 1.27 0.40
C GLY A 581 18.19 0.04 -0.47
N SER A 582 17.50 -0.95 0.07
CA SER A 582 17.24 -2.21 -0.64
C SER A 582 16.40 -2.01 -1.91
N VAL A 583 16.79 -2.70 -3.00
CA VAL A 583 15.98 -2.79 -4.21
C VAL A 583 14.58 -3.36 -3.93
N ALA A 584 14.47 -4.24 -2.92
CA ALA A 584 13.18 -4.83 -2.54
C ALA A 584 12.15 -3.78 -2.09
N GLN A 585 12.58 -2.57 -1.65
CA GLN A 585 11.69 -1.48 -1.26
C GLN A 585 11.64 -0.37 -2.32
N GLN A 586 12.81 0.18 -2.72
CA GLN A 586 12.83 1.36 -3.58
C GLN A 586 12.89 1.05 -5.10
N GLY A 587 13.05 -0.22 -5.50
CA GLY A 587 13.24 -0.58 -6.91
C GLY A 587 14.48 0.07 -7.52
N GLY A 588 14.31 0.76 -8.65
CA GLY A 588 15.36 1.58 -9.28
C GLY A 588 15.74 2.84 -8.50
N GLY A 589 14.95 3.23 -7.49
CA GLY A 589 15.09 4.49 -6.75
C GLY A 589 14.08 5.55 -7.18
N LEU A 590 14.34 6.82 -6.82
CA LEU A 590 13.50 7.95 -7.19
C LEU A 590 13.55 8.23 -8.69
N ILE A 591 12.39 8.39 -9.32
CA ILE A 591 12.30 8.75 -10.73
C ILE A 591 13.06 10.04 -11.05
N ASP A 592 13.82 10.02 -12.17
CA ASP A 592 14.31 11.19 -12.88
C ASP A 592 13.52 11.32 -14.18
N ALA A 593 12.43 12.09 -14.14
CA ALA A 593 11.50 12.20 -15.28
C ALA A 593 12.16 12.80 -16.52
N HIS A 594 13.06 13.77 -16.33
CA HIS A 594 13.77 14.39 -17.46
C HIS A 594 14.69 13.37 -18.14
N LYS A 595 15.49 12.64 -17.39
CA LYS A 595 16.35 11.59 -17.91
C LYS A 595 15.53 10.44 -18.52
N PHE A 596 14.45 10.03 -17.88
CA PHE A 596 13.51 9.02 -18.37
C PHE A 596 12.98 9.36 -19.77
N VAL A 597 12.58 10.61 -20.00
CA VAL A 597 12.04 11.07 -21.28
C VAL A 597 13.13 11.14 -22.35
N HIS A 598 14.34 11.58 -22.03
CA HIS A 598 15.41 11.84 -23.00
C HIS A 598 16.44 10.72 -23.19
N ALA A 599 16.36 9.62 -22.39
CA ALA A 599 17.31 8.54 -22.49
C ALA A 599 17.35 7.89 -23.90
N THR A 600 18.52 7.83 -24.49
CA THR A 600 18.80 7.19 -25.80
C THR A 600 19.44 5.81 -25.64
N THR A 601 19.85 5.43 -24.43
CA THR A 601 20.34 4.09 -24.10
C THR A 601 19.23 3.28 -23.46
N LYS A 602 18.96 2.10 -24.02
CA LYS A 602 17.88 1.20 -23.60
C LYS A 602 18.44 -0.15 -23.16
N PHE A 603 17.86 -0.71 -22.15
CA PHE A 603 18.21 -2.03 -21.60
C PHE A 603 17.11 -3.05 -21.91
N ASN A 604 17.44 -4.34 -21.89
CA ASN A 604 16.46 -5.42 -22.11
C ASN A 604 15.78 -5.90 -20.80
N THR A 605 16.16 -5.34 -19.67
CA THR A 605 15.61 -5.73 -18.36
C THR A 605 15.49 -4.52 -17.44
N SER A 606 14.42 -4.49 -16.65
CA SER A 606 14.21 -3.47 -15.62
C SER A 606 14.91 -3.83 -14.30
N SER A 607 15.08 -5.11 -14.03
CA SER A 607 15.77 -5.63 -12.84
C SER A 607 16.29 -7.05 -13.10
N ILE A 608 17.18 -7.54 -12.24
CA ILE A 608 17.71 -8.89 -12.29
C ILE A 608 17.40 -9.61 -10.98
N SER A 609 16.71 -10.76 -11.08
CA SER A 609 16.65 -11.72 -9.99
C SER A 609 17.80 -12.73 -10.12
N PHE A 610 18.66 -12.78 -9.12
CA PHE A 610 19.67 -13.83 -9.00
C PHE A 610 19.15 -15.06 -8.25
N ASN A 611 17.84 -15.11 -7.99
CA ASN A 611 17.16 -16.18 -7.31
C ASN A 611 17.76 -16.49 -5.91
N ASP A 612 17.61 -17.74 -5.47
CA ASP A 612 18.18 -18.25 -4.23
C ASP A 612 19.58 -18.87 -4.44
N THR A 613 20.21 -19.31 -3.37
CA THR A 613 21.59 -19.86 -3.43
C THR A 613 21.76 -21.09 -4.30
N GLN A 614 20.69 -21.84 -4.57
CA GLN A 614 20.73 -23.06 -5.40
C GLN A 614 20.47 -22.76 -6.89
N ASN A 615 19.85 -21.64 -7.19
CA ASN A 615 19.34 -21.30 -8.52
C ASN A 615 20.02 -20.05 -9.12
N VAL A 616 21.18 -19.65 -8.61
CA VAL A 616 21.94 -18.51 -9.15
C VAL A 616 22.35 -18.80 -10.59
N ALA A 617 21.90 -17.95 -11.52
CA ALA A 617 22.24 -18.08 -12.93
C ALA A 617 22.92 -16.80 -13.45
N PRO A 618 23.81 -16.91 -14.47
CA PRO A 618 24.35 -15.74 -15.12
C PRO A 618 23.24 -14.91 -15.78
N ALA A 619 23.30 -13.59 -15.59
CA ALA A 619 22.43 -12.65 -16.30
C ALA A 619 23.11 -12.06 -17.54
N TYR A 620 22.32 -11.73 -18.54
CA TYR A 620 22.79 -11.12 -19.79
C TYR A 620 22.04 -9.81 -20.02
N ILE A 621 22.73 -8.69 -19.87
CA ILE A 621 22.19 -7.37 -20.08
C ILE A 621 22.52 -6.94 -21.50
N ARG A 622 21.49 -6.80 -22.36
CA ARG A 622 21.63 -6.18 -23.66
C ARG A 622 21.40 -4.68 -23.51
N ILE A 623 22.33 -3.91 -24.09
CA ILE A 623 22.35 -2.45 -24.04
C ILE A 623 22.27 -1.97 -25.47
N ASN A 624 21.24 -1.21 -25.81
CA ASN A 624 21.01 -0.66 -27.15
C ASN A 624 21.26 0.84 -27.10
N ASN A 625 22.12 1.32 -27.97
CA ASN A 625 22.35 2.75 -28.20
C ASN A 625 21.49 3.21 -29.38
N THR A 626 20.47 4.04 -29.10
CA THR A 626 19.61 4.63 -30.14
C THR A 626 20.06 6.04 -30.56
N ASP A 627 21.17 6.52 -30.00
CA ASP A 627 21.76 7.81 -30.38
C ASP A 627 22.48 7.74 -31.73
N SER A 628 22.67 8.89 -32.32
CA SER A 628 23.48 9.08 -33.54
C SER A 628 24.98 9.03 -33.28
N SER A 629 25.45 9.08 -32.05
CA SER A 629 26.82 9.00 -31.60
C SER A 629 27.13 7.72 -30.84
N SER A 630 28.39 7.31 -30.79
CA SER A 630 28.85 6.19 -29.98
C SER A 630 28.74 6.50 -28.49
N ARG A 631 28.35 5.53 -27.70
CA ARG A 631 28.30 5.60 -26.22
C ARG A 631 29.37 4.72 -25.60
N VAL A 632 29.95 5.20 -24.50
CA VAL A 632 30.97 4.51 -23.73
C VAL A 632 30.58 4.53 -22.29
N TYR A 633 30.53 3.33 -21.66
CA TYR A 633 30.18 3.17 -20.27
C TYR A 633 31.27 2.45 -19.49
N ALA A 634 31.69 3.02 -18.39
CA ALA A 634 32.39 2.26 -17.35
C ALA A 634 31.35 1.43 -16.56
N VAL A 635 31.58 0.11 -16.51
CA VAL A 635 30.71 -0.82 -15.80
C VAL A 635 31.18 -0.99 -14.37
N GLY A 636 30.27 -0.79 -13.43
CA GLY A 636 30.54 -0.89 -12.00
C GLY A 636 29.43 -1.61 -11.25
N HIS A 637 29.56 -1.61 -9.93
CA HIS A 637 28.61 -2.23 -9.01
C HIS A 637 28.58 -1.45 -7.70
N VAL A 638 27.39 -1.18 -7.20
CA VAL A 638 27.16 -0.62 -5.86
C VAL A 638 26.23 -1.57 -5.11
N GLY A 639 26.69 -2.08 -3.97
CA GLY A 639 25.85 -2.88 -3.08
C GLY A 639 24.80 -2.00 -2.41
N ALA A 640 23.63 -2.57 -2.16
CA ALA A 640 22.57 -1.96 -1.37
C ALA A 640 22.32 -2.80 -0.11
N ALA A 641 21.47 -2.34 0.79
CA ALA A 641 21.12 -3.06 2.01
C ALA A 641 20.72 -4.51 1.72
N THR A 642 21.32 -5.44 2.44
CA THR A 642 20.76 -6.78 2.66
C THR A 642 19.89 -6.72 3.89
N VAL A 643 18.62 -7.15 3.74
CA VAL A 643 17.60 -7.10 4.78
C VAL A 643 17.19 -8.51 5.18
N PHE A 644 16.80 -8.69 6.46
CA PHE A 644 16.44 -10.01 6.99
C PHE A 644 14.92 -10.13 7.11
N THR A 645 14.37 -11.25 6.67
CA THR A 645 12.93 -11.53 6.71
C THR A 645 12.45 -11.92 8.09
N LEU A 646 13.20 -12.79 8.79
CA LEU A 646 12.81 -13.33 10.08
C LEU A 646 13.58 -12.66 11.22
N ALA A 647 12.95 -12.51 12.36
CA ALA A 647 13.58 -12.05 13.59
C ALA A 647 14.67 -13.04 14.07
N VAL A 648 15.57 -12.58 14.92
CA VAL A 648 16.67 -13.41 15.45
C VAL A 648 16.13 -14.58 16.25
N ASN A 649 16.59 -15.81 15.91
CA ASN A 649 16.14 -17.06 16.54
C ASN A 649 14.60 -17.26 16.51
N SER A 650 13.96 -16.81 15.47
CA SER A 650 12.52 -16.91 15.29
C SER A 650 12.16 -17.44 13.91
N THR A 651 11.00 -18.07 13.79
CA THR A 651 10.34 -18.37 12.52
C THR A 651 9.24 -17.37 12.19
N ILE A 652 9.08 -16.34 13.02
CA ILE A 652 8.14 -15.24 12.81
C ILE A 652 8.83 -14.16 11.99
N PRO A 653 8.17 -13.62 10.94
CA PRO A 653 8.68 -12.48 10.19
C PRO A 653 8.98 -11.31 11.10
N GLN A 654 10.01 -10.53 10.76
CA GLN A 654 10.33 -9.33 11.49
C GLN A 654 9.34 -8.24 11.06
N GLU A 655 8.59 -7.76 12.04
CA GLU A 655 7.66 -6.63 11.88
C GLU A 655 8.20 -5.42 12.63
N ASN A 656 7.96 -4.25 12.07
CA ASN A 656 8.40 -3.00 12.68
C ASN A 656 7.36 -2.54 13.72
N ASN A 657 7.46 -3.06 14.93
CA ASN A 657 6.66 -2.57 16.04
C ASN A 657 7.35 -1.35 16.69
N LEU A 658 6.91 -0.14 16.32
CA LEU A 658 7.23 1.11 17.03
C LEU A 658 8.75 1.40 17.22
N GLY A 659 9.51 1.38 16.13
CA GLY A 659 10.89 1.87 16.12
C GLY A 659 11.99 0.84 15.84
N ASP A 660 11.66 -0.44 15.71
CA ASP A 660 12.62 -1.47 15.28
C ASP A 660 12.42 -1.76 13.79
N PHE A 661 13.07 -1.00 12.95
CA PHE A 661 13.04 -1.18 11.50
C PHE A 661 13.65 -2.54 11.11
N VAL A 662 13.35 -3.03 9.89
CA VAL A 662 13.88 -4.30 9.37
C VAL A 662 15.39 -4.39 9.58
N ASP A 663 15.89 -5.46 10.21
CA ASP A 663 17.32 -5.71 10.41
C ASP A 663 18.05 -5.72 9.07
N ARG A 664 19.22 -5.07 9.05
CA ARG A 664 19.95 -4.77 7.81
C ARG A 664 21.46 -4.86 7.98
N THR A 665 22.12 -5.05 6.86
CA THR A 665 23.60 -5.00 6.78
C THR A 665 24.03 -4.49 5.40
N PRO A 666 25.17 -3.80 5.28
CA PRO A 666 25.77 -3.42 3.99
C PRO A 666 26.39 -4.61 3.23
N GLN A 667 26.42 -5.79 3.82
CA GLN A 667 27.04 -6.96 3.21
C GLN A 667 26.21 -7.48 2.03
N GLY A 668 26.64 -7.21 0.80
CA GLY A 668 25.97 -7.60 -0.44
C GLY A 668 26.67 -8.71 -1.21
N ALA A 669 26.13 -9.03 -2.39
CA ALA A 669 26.73 -9.97 -3.33
C ALA A 669 28.00 -9.39 -3.96
N SER A 670 28.90 -10.26 -4.41
CA SER A 670 29.99 -9.89 -5.33
C SER A 670 29.59 -10.19 -6.77
N LEU A 671 29.86 -9.25 -7.69
CA LEU A 671 29.55 -9.39 -9.11
C LEU A 671 30.83 -9.51 -9.95
N LYS A 672 30.80 -10.41 -10.93
CA LYS A 672 31.84 -10.55 -11.97
C LYS A 672 31.22 -10.22 -13.32
N PHE A 673 31.84 -9.27 -14.03
CA PHE A 673 31.43 -8.81 -15.35
C PHE A 673 32.29 -9.40 -16.45
N SER A 674 31.71 -9.63 -17.63
CA SER A 674 32.48 -10.01 -18.84
C SER A 674 33.39 -8.89 -19.34
N SER A 675 33.07 -7.64 -19.01
CA SER A 675 33.87 -6.44 -19.29
C SER A 675 33.59 -5.36 -18.25
N THR A 676 34.59 -4.54 -17.93
CA THR A 676 34.46 -3.35 -17.08
C THR A 676 34.23 -2.08 -17.87
N SER A 677 34.22 -2.16 -19.20
CA SER A 677 33.85 -1.06 -20.08
C SER A 677 33.10 -1.60 -21.30
N VAL A 678 32.07 -0.87 -21.73
CA VAL A 678 31.27 -1.23 -22.90
C VAL A 678 31.24 -0.03 -23.86
N ILE A 679 31.65 -0.28 -25.10
CA ILE A 679 31.57 0.71 -26.20
C ILE A 679 30.45 0.28 -27.13
N ILE A 680 29.48 1.15 -27.39
CA ILE A 680 28.31 0.85 -28.21
C ILE A 680 28.22 1.89 -29.34
N PRO A 681 28.58 1.53 -30.59
CA PRO A 681 28.44 2.44 -31.73
C PRO A 681 26.97 2.92 -31.90
N ALA A 682 26.80 4.01 -32.64
CA ALA A 682 25.49 4.56 -32.99
C ALA A 682 24.58 3.50 -33.60
N GLY A 683 23.37 3.37 -33.11
CA GLY A 683 22.38 2.40 -33.56
C GLY A 683 22.69 0.93 -33.30
N GLN A 684 23.75 0.61 -32.53
CA GLN A 684 24.19 -0.76 -32.26
C GLN A 684 23.81 -1.20 -30.80
N SER A 685 24.08 -2.47 -30.52
CA SER A 685 23.90 -3.04 -29.21
C SER A 685 25.10 -3.84 -28.74
N ALA A 686 25.27 -3.89 -27.42
CA ALA A 686 26.25 -4.73 -26.73
C ALA A 686 25.55 -5.63 -25.70
N VAL A 687 26.23 -6.72 -25.33
CA VAL A 687 25.76 -7.64 -24.29
C VAL A 687 26.81 -7.77 -23.19
N LEU A 688 26.41 -7.48 -21.97
CA LEU A 688 27.21 -7.67 -20.77
C LEU A 688 26.71 -8.94 -20.04
N LYS A 689 27.62 -9.88 -19.80
CA LYS A 689 27.37 -11.04 -18.93
C LYS A 689 27.74 -10.66 -17.50
N VAL A 690 26.85 -10.99 -16.56
CA VAL A 690 27.02 -10.76 -15.13
C VAL A 690 26.86 -12.09 -14.38
N ILE A 691 27.78 -12.38 -13.49
CA ILE A 691 27.73 -13.54 -12.60
C ILE A 691 27.75 -13.03 -11.17
N ALA A 692 26.71 -13.37 -10.40
CA ALA A 692 26.64 -13.04 -8.99
C ALA A 692 27.17 -14.18 -8.11
N THR A 693 27.78 -13.80 -7.01
CA THR A 693 28.06 -14.70 -5.87
C THR A 693 27.33 -14.11 -4.66
N PRO A 694 26.32 -14.82 -4.12
CA PRO A 694 25.60 -14.37 -2.93
C PRO A 694 26.54 -14.09 -1.75
N PRO A 695 26.16 -13.18 -0.82
CA PRO A 695 26.94 -12.90 0.37
C PRO A 695 27.08 -14.16 1.23
N LYS A 696 28.27 -14.30 1.88
CA LYS A 696 28.56 -15.43 2.76
C LYS A 696 28.63 -14.98 4.22
N GLY A 697 28.36 -15.89 5.14
CA GLY A 697 28.47 -15.63 6.58
C GLY A 697 27.25 -14.91 7.19
N LEU A 698 26.18 -14.71 6.41
CA LEU A 698 24.90 -14.27 6.93
C LEU A 698 24.13 -15.45 7.54
N ASP A 699 23.28 -15.16 8.50
CA ASP A 699 22.37 -16.16 9.07
C ASP A 699 21.27 -16.51 8.04
N SER A 700 21.50 -17.62 7.33
CA SER A 700 20.57 -18.10 6.28
C SER A 700 19.20 -18.50 6.81
N SER A 701 19.09 -18.83 8.12
CA SER A 701 17.80 -19.16 8.74
C SER A 701 16.84 -17.95 8.83
N ARG A 702 17.39 -16.75 8.76
CA ARG A 702 16.64 -15.49 8.75
C ARG A 702 16.22 -15.01 7.34
N ILE A 703 16.50 -15.81 6.31
CA ILE A 703 16.14 -15.54 4.92
C ILE A 703 16.61 -14.14 4.48
N PRO A 704 17.95 -13.90 4.39
CA PRO A 704 18.45 -12.58 3.99
C PRO A 704 18.21 -12.31 2.50
N VAL A 705 17.66 -11.14 2.19
CA VAL A 705 17.44 -10.63 0.82
C VAL A 705 18.55 -9.60 0.52
N TYR A 706 19.49 -9.95 -0.32
CA TYR A 706 20.55 -9.07 -0.77
C TYR A 706 20.18 -8.32 -2.04
N SER A 707 20.72 -7.11 -2.21
CA SER A 707 20.42 -6.30 -3.39
C SER A 707 21.56 -5.36 -3.77
N GLY A 708 21.40 -4.68 -4.90
CA GLY A 708 22.32 -3.66 -5.37
C GLY A 708 22.04 -3.20 -6.79
N TYR A 709 22.97 -2.43 -7.35
CA TYR A 709 22.85 -1.76 -8.63
C TYR A 709 24.08 -2.02 -9.50
N ILE A 710 23.88 -2.51 -10.71
CA ILE A 710 24.90 -2.60 -11.74
C ILE A 710 24.91 -1.24 -12.44
N THR A 711 26.02 -0.51 -12.36
CA THR A 711 26.14 0.85 -12.87
C THR A 711 26.80 0.90 -14.22
N PHE A 712 26.29 1.78 -15.08
CA PHE A 712 26.83 2.11 -16.39
C PHE A 712 27.11 3.61 -16.38
N ASN A 713 28.35 3.99 -16.05
CA ASN A 713 28.74 5.38 -15.89
C ASN A 713 29.25 5.93 -17.21
N GLY A 714 28.51 6.87 -17.78
CA GLY A 714 28.89 7.63 -18.98
C GLY A 714 29.72 8.87 -18.62
N THR A 715 29.78 9.82 -19.53
CA THR A 715 30.57 11.06 -19.35
C THR A 715 29.89 12.10 -18.47
N SER A 716 28.59 11.94 -18.19
CA SER A 716 27.78 12.81 -17.34
C SER A 716 26.77 11.99 -16.53
N SER A 717 26.19 12.58 -15.51
CA SER A 717 25.13 11.94 -14.71
C SER A 717 23.88 11.66 -15.54
N SER A 718 23.56 12.54 -16.51
CA SER A 718 22.42 12.33 -17.43
C SER A 718 22.64 11.16 -18.39
N ASP A 719 23.88 10.74 -18.61
CA ASP A 719 24.27 9.59 -19.44
C ASP A 719 24.77 8.42 -18.58
N SER A 720 24.38 8.33 -17.34
CA SER A 720 24.72 7.24 -16.42
C SER A 720 23.46 6.50 -16.01
N PHE A 721 23.49 5.16 -16.00
CA PHE A 721 22.34 4.29 -15.77
C PHE A 721 22.64 3.25 -14.70
N SER A 722 21.61 2.67 -14.14
CA SER A 722 21.75 1.53 -13.23
C SER A 722 20.70 0.46 -13.49
N VAL A 723 21.10 -0.80 -13.39
CA VAL A 723 20.20 -1.94 -13.44
C VAL A 723 20.14 -2.53 -12.04
N PRO A 724 19.00 -2.42 -11.34
CA PRO A 724 18.83 -3.00 -10.01
C PRO A 724 18.85 -4.52 -10.07
N TYR A 725 19.35 -5.15 -9.00
CA TYR A 725 19.29 -6.59 -8.83
C TYR A 725 18.97 -6.94 -7.38
N LEU A 726 18.41 -8.12 -7.20
CA LEU A 726 18.23 -8.74 -5.88
C LEU A 726 18.38 -10.26 -5.95
N GLY A 727 18.45 -10.89 -4.79
CA GLY A 727 18.46 -12.34 -4.62
C GLY A 727 18.35 -12.68 -3.14
N VAL A 728 18.20 -13.96 -2.85
CA VAL A 728 18.04 -14.47 -1.48
C VAL A 728 19.26 -15.32 -1.10
N ALA A 729 19.87 -15.02 0.04
CA ALA A 729 21.09 -15.69 0.50
C ALA A 729 20.78 -16.97 1.32
N THR A 730 19.74 -17.71 0.91
CA THR A 730 19.39 -19.03 1.45
C THR A 730 18.82 -19.92 0.35
N ASP A 731 18.59 -21.19 0.63
CA ASP A 731 17.88 -22.14 -0.23
C ASP A 731 16.38 -22.08 0.06
N MET A 732 15.61 -21.43 -0.82
CA MET A 732 14.18 -21.19 -0.63
C MET A 732 13.32 -22.45 -0.59
N ARG A 733 13.82 -23.57 -1.13
CA ARG A 733 13.12 -24.86 -1.03
C ARG A 733 13.08 -25.40 0.41
N ASN A 734 14.07 -25.01 1.22
CA ASN A 734 14.26 -25.51 2.58
C ASN A 734 13.82 -24.53 3.67
N VAL A 735 13.29 -23.35 3.30
CA VAL A 735 12.74 -22.41 4.28
C VAL A 735 11.48 -22.99 4.93
N THR A 736 11.28 -22.64 6.19
CA THR A 736 10.07 -22.98 6.95
C THR A 736 8.90 -22.18 6.41
N ILE A 737 7.82 -22.86 6.03
CA ILE A 737 6.59 -22.22 5.56
C ILE A 737 5.63 -21.98 6.72
N MET A 738 5.48 -22.96 7.63
CA MET A 738 4.58 -22.86 8.77
C MET A 738 5.38 -22.77 10.05
N ASP A 739 5.05 -21.81 10.90
CA ASP A 739 5.66 -21.72 12.23
C ASP A 739 5.37 -23.00 13.04
N THR A 740 6.41 -23.60 13.58
CA THR A 740 6.32 -24.81 14.40
C THR A 740 6.64 -24.56 15.87
N THR A 741 6.74 -23.29 16.29
CA THR A 741 7.01 -22.92 17.67
C THR A 741 5.93 -23.45 18.60
N ALA A 742 6.33 -24.01 19.73
CA ALA A 742 5.39 -24.57 20.72
C ALA A 742 4.42 -23.46 21.23
N GLY A 743 3.13 -23.74 21.10
CA GLY A 743 2.07 -22.79 21.46
C GLY A 743 1.40 -22.09 20.28
N ASN A 744 2.05 -22.07 19.12
CA ASN A 744 1.47 -21.65 17.85
C ASN A 744 0.86 -22.87 17.12
N ASN A 745 -0.02 -22.63 16.14
CA ASN A 745 -0.68 -23.72 15.38
C ASN A 745 -1.46 -24.68 16.27
N VAL A 746 -2.21 -24.16 17.21
CA VAL A 746 -3.04 -24.96 18.13
C VAL A 746 -4.47 -25.05 17.62
N LEU A 747 -5.10 -26.18 17.89
CA LEU A 747 -6.53 -26.33 17.70
C LEU A 747 -7.27 -25.60 18.83
N THR A 748 -8.19 -24.74 18.48
CA THR A 748 -9.02 -23.98 19.43
C THR A 748 -10.50 -24.38 19.33
N ASP A 749 -11.24 -24.07 20.36
CA ASP A 749 -12.70 -24.24 20.42
C ASP A 749 -13.39 -22.93 19.98
N SER A 750 -14.32 -23.03 19.03
CA SER A 750 -15.02 -21.87 18.44
C SER A 750 -15.79 -21.02 19.46
N SER A 751 -16.27 -21.62 20.56
CA SER A 751 -17.04 -20.92 21.58
C SER A 751 -16.18 -20.15 22.59
N THR A 752 -14.95 -20.62 22.81
CA THR A 752 -14.06 -20.07 23.84
C THR A 752 -12.83 -19.39 23.28
N ASN A 753 -12.49 -19.63 22.01
CA ASN A 753 -11.24 -19.25 21.34
C ASN A 753 -9.97 -19.70 22.13
N LYS A 754 -10.09 -20.78 22.93
CA LYS A 754 -8.97 -21.30 23.72
C LYS A 754 -8.44 -22.59 23.15
N PRO A 755 -7.13 -22.86 23.30
CA PRO A 755 -6.52 -24.13 22.93
C PRO A 755 -7.21 -25.31 23.61
N VAL A 756 -7.48 -26.35 22.83
CA VAL A 756 -8.08 -27.59 23.37
C VAL A 756 -7.04 -28.65 23.69
N LYS A 757 -7.33 -29.50 24.69
CA LYS A 757 -6.51 -30.68 24.99
C LYS A 757 -6.84 -31.83 24.04
N ALA A 758 -5.93 -32.80 23.98
CA ALA A 758 -6.16 -34.03 23.21
C ALA A 758 -7.48 -34.72 23.68
N ASN A 759 -8.23 -35.24 22.70
CA ASN A 759 -9.52 -35.88 22.86
C ASN A 759 -10.67 -34.96 23.33
N HIS A 760 -10.54 -33.65 23.18
CA HIS A 760 -11.64 -32.72 23.34
C HIS A 760 -12.80 -33.09 22.41
N GLN A 761 -14.06 -33.00 22.90
CA GLN A 761 -15.26 -33.33 22.15
C GLN A 761 -15.93 -32.04 21.67
N PHE A 762 -16.19 -31.94 20.40
CA PHE A 762 -16.95 -30.87 19.77
C PHE A 762 -18.36 -31.35 19.42
N VAL A 763 -19.34 -30.49 19.58
CA VAL A 763 -20.73 -30.73 19.15
C VAL A 763 -20.97 -29.90 17.93
N VAL A 764 -20.77 -30.47 16.72
CA VAL A 764 -20.90 -29.71 15.48
C VAL A 764 -22.35 -29.62 15.01
N PRO A 765 -22.72 -28.62 14.18
CA PRO A 765 -24.06 -28.46 13.63
C PRO A 765 -24.55 -29.74 12.96
N ASN A 766 -25.85 -30.05 13.12
CA ASN A 766 -26.47 -31.17 12.42
C ASN A 766 -26.99 -30.76 11.07
N GLN A 767 -26.62 -31.53 10.04
CA GLN A 767 -27.01 -31.26 8.64
C GLN A 767 -28.44 -31.62 8.28
N ASN A 768 -29.13 -32.40 9.12
CA ASN A 768 -30.40 -33.04 8.79
C ASN A 768 -31.62 -32.28 9.30
N GLY A 769 -31.46 -31.13 9.92
CA GLY A 769 -32.57 -30.31 10.41
C GLY A 769 -32.16 -29.19 11.35
N ALA A 770 -33.15 -28.55 11.96
CA ALA A 770 -32.92 -27.51 12.97
C ALA A 770 -32.20 -28.07 14.20
N PHE A 771 -31.31 -27.31 14.79
CA PHE A 771 -30.53 -27.67 15.96
C PHE A 771 -30.27 -26.42 16.83
N ASP A 772 -30.05 -26.62 18.12
CA ASP A 772 -29.72 -25.55 19.03
C ASP A 772 -28.29 -25.02 18.76
N GLN A 773 -28.21 -23.85 18.18
CA GLN A 773 -26.93 -23.19 17.87
C GLN A 773 -26.14 -22.82 19.12
N ALA A 774 -26.81 -22.54 20.24
CA ALA A 774 -26.16 -22.12 21.49
C ALA A 774 -25.28 -23.21 22.11
N ASN A 775 -25.53 -24.47 21.78
CA ASN A 775 -24.80 -25.63 22.30
C ASN A 775 -23.84 -26.23 21.27
N THR A 776 -23.64 -25.59 20.11
CA THR A 776 -22.70 -26.09 19.11
C THR A 776 -21.30 -25.50 19.31
N THR A 777 -20.30 -26.36 19.16
CA THR A 777 -18.87 -26.02 19.14
C THR A 777 -18.18 -26.74 18.00
N TYR A 778 -17.16 -26.13 17.42
CA TYR A 778 -16.40 -26.75 16.35
C TYR A 778 -14.93 -26.42 16.44
N PRO A 779 -14.05 -27.28 15.88
CA PRO A 779 -12.61 -27.04 15.86
C PRO A 779 -12.27 -25.88 14.92
N VAL A 780 -11.42 -24.99 15.40
CA VAL A 780 -10.80 -23.91 14.61
C VAL A 780 -9.30 -24.12 14.63
N PHE A 781 -8.69 -24.16 13.45
CA PHE A 781 -7.25 -24.35 13.28
C PHE A 781 -6.69 -23.23 12.39
N ALA A 782 -5.79 -22.44 12.96
CA ALA A 782 -5.22 -21.26 12.32
C ALA A 782 -3.68 -21.39 12.29
N PRO A 783 -3.10 -22.02 11.25
CA PRO A 783 -1.67 -22.08 11.11
C PRO A 783 -1.06 -20.71 10.81
N ILE A 784 0.05 -20.40 11.47
CA ILE A 784 0.86 -19.21 11.21
C ILE A 784 1.81 -19.54 10.05
N LEU A 785 1.76 -18.74 8.99
CA LEU A 785 2.68 -18.87 7.87
C LEU A 785 3.87 -17.93 8.07
N SER A 786 5.04 -18.49 8.28
CA SER A 786 6.32 -17.75 8.30
C SER A 786 6.68 -17.21 6.91
N MET A 787 6.30 -17.97 5.87
CA MET A 787 6.44 -17.60 4.46
C MET A 787 5.15 -17.98 3.71
N GLY A 788 4.87 -17.27 2.63
CA GLY A 788 3.69 -17.56 1.81
C GLY A 788 3.74 -18.95 1.16
N THR A 789 2.57 -19.46 0.82
CA THR A 789 2.43 -20.72 0.09
C THR A 789 1.47 -20.59 -1.09
N ASN A 790 1.86 -21.16 -2.24
CA ASN A 790 0.97 -21.17 -3.41
C ASN A 790 -0.17 -22.20 -3.30
N LEU A 791 -0.09 -23.10 -2.32
CA LEU A 791 -1.13 -24.13 -2.11
C LEU A 791 -1.13 -24.59 -0.65
N LEU A 792 -2.25 -24.38 0.03
CA LEU A 792 -2.53 -24.88 1.36
C LEU A 792 -3.67 -25.92 1.28
N LEU A 793 -3.39 -27.13 1.72
CA LEU A 793 -4.37 -28.22 1.76
C LEU A 793 -4.74 -28.49 3.20
N VAL A 794 -6.03 -28.43 3.52
CA VAL A 794 -6.56 -28.79 4.82
C VAL A 794 -7.33 -30.09 4.69
N GLY A 795 -7.08 -31.02 5.61
CA GLY A 795 -7.77 -32.32 5.59
C GLY A 795 -7.86 -32.92 6.99
N VAL A 796 -8.68 -33.95 7.11
CA VAL A 796 -8.94 -34.64 8.35
C VAL A 796 -8.70 -36.15 8.19
N LYS A 797 -8.19 -36.79 9.21
CA LYS A 797 -7.97 -38.24 9.24
C LYS A 797 -8.61 -38.86 10.47
N SER A 798 -9.37 -39.93 10.26
CA SER A 798 -9.97 -40.68 11.35
C SER A 798 -8.90 -41.37 12.20
N ALA A 799 -9.08 -41.36 13.53
CA ALA A 799 -8.25 -42.10 14.46
C ALA A 799 -8.27 -43.65 14.22
N LYS A 800 -9.33 -44.15 13.55
CA LYS A 800 -9.44 -45.54 13.11
C LYS A 800 -8.55 -45.90 11.93
N GLY A 801 -7.85 -44.90 11.34
CA GLY A 801 -7.01 -45.07 10.17
C GLY A 801 -7.69 -44.62 8.87
N GLY A 802 -7.05 -44.89 7.72
CA GLY A 802 -7.55 -44.49 6.39
C GLY A 802 -6.79 -43.31 5.80
N PRO A 803 -7.23 -42.81 4.66
CA PRO A 803 -6.62 -41.67 4.00
C PRO A 803 -6.93 -40.34 4.74
N ILE A 804 -6.18 -39.29 4.40
CA ILE A 804 -6.57 -37.92 4.75
C ILE A 804 -7.70 -37.51 3.78
N LEU A 805 -8.83 -37.12 4.33
CA LEU A 805 -9.99 -36.61 3.59
C LEU A 805 -9.87 -35.09 3.47
N SER A 806 -10.09 -34.56 2.29
CA SER A 806 -9.95 -33.10 2.02
C SER A 806 -11.10 -32.31 2.65
N ILE A 807 -10.75 -31.24 3.35
CA ILE A 807 -11.70 -30.24 3.87
C ILE A 807 -11.71 -29.01 2.93
N SER A 808 -10.53 -28.42 2.68
CA SER A 808 -10.41 -27.22 1.85
C SER A 808 -9.05 -27.19 1.12
N GLU A 809 -9.03 -26.39 0.09
CA GLU A 809 -7.84 -26.01 -0.66
C GLU A 809 -7.84 -24.50 -0.83
N GLN A 810 -6.71 -23.86 -0.47
CA GLN A 810 -6.50 -22.42 -0.59
C GLN A 810 -5.24 -22.18 -1.43
N THR A 811 -5.27 -21.16 -2.27
CA THR A 811 -4.15 -20.84 -3.17
C THR A 811 -3.64 -19.42 -2.99
N ALA A 812 -2.38 -19.20 -3.35
CA ALA A 812 -1.74 -17.88 -3.37
C ALA A 812 -1.82 -17.15 -2.02
N LEU A 813 -1.49 -17.85 -0.92
CA LEU A 813 -1.54 -17.27 0.41
C LEU A 813 -0.25 -16.50 0.71
N PRO A 814 -0.35 -15.25 1.24
CA PRO A 814 0.78 -14.51 1.78
C PRO A 814 1.27 -15.14 3.09
N ARG A 815 2.38 -14.64 3.61
CA ARG A 815 2.78 -14.92 4.99
C ARG A 815 1.84 -14.24 5.99
N THR A 816 1.75 -14.78 7.20
CA THR A 816 0.99 -14.15 8.29
C THR A 816 1.70 -12.89 8.77
N VAL A 817 0.92 -11.87 9.10
CA VAL A 817 1.37 -10.59 9.66
C VAL A 817 0.55 -10.31 10.91
N ASP A 818 1.19 -9.84 11.99
CA ASP A 818 0.50 -9.42 13.20
C ASP A 818 -0.42 -8.21 12.90
N GLY A 819 -1.60 -8.22 13.49
CA GLY A 819 -2.59 -7.14 13.29
C GLY A 819 -3.54 -7.32 12.10
N LEU A 820 -3.38 -8.34 11.26
CA LEU A 820 -4.46 -8.75 10.37
C LEU A 820 -5.62 -9.33 11.20
N SER A 821 -6.81 -8.80 11.00
CA SER A 821 -8.03 -9.15 11.75
C SER A 821 -8.45 -10.62 11.58
N SER A 822 -7.96 -11.30 10.55
CA SER A 822 -8.09 -12.74 10.33
C SER A 822 -6.88 -13.25 9.56
N PRO A 823 -6.07 -14.15 10.11
CA PRO A 823 -5.07 -14.85 9.32
C PRO A 823 -5.76 -15.55 8.13
N PRO A 824 -5.26 -15.44 6.90
CA PRO A 824 -5.90 -16.04 5.72
C PRO A 824 -5.97 -17.58 5.79
N THR A 825 -5.42 -18.19 6.82
CA THR A 825 -5.29 -19.63 7.03
C THR A 825 -6.28 -20.22 8.03
N VAL A 826 -7.16 -19.41 8.63
CA VAL A 826 -8.14 -19.90 9.63
C VAL A 826 -9.10 -20.88 8.97
N THR A 827 -9.15 -22.10 9.49
CA THR A 827 -10.10 -23.13 9.06
C THR A 827 -11.01 -23.47 10.23
N SER A 828 -12.27 -23.07 10.11
CA SER A 828 -13.37 -23.53 10.96
C SER A 828 -14.00 -24.77 10.32
N TRP A 829 -14.17 -25.85 11.05
CA TRP A 829 -14.67 -27.08 10.46
C TRP A 829 -15.85 -27.68 11.24
N GLN A 830 -16.95 -27.89 10.52
CA GLN A 830 -18.22 -28.36 11.07
C GLN A 830 -18.55 -29.79 10.59
N GLY A 831 -17.55 -30.60 10.26
CA GLY A 831 -17.72 -31.99 9.85
C GLY A 831 -17.86 -32.22 8.36
N GLN A 832 -17.99 -31.17 7.54
CA GLN A 832 -18.14 -31.27 6.08
C GLN A 832 -16.78 -31.42 5.38
N LEU A 833 -16.75 -32.26 4.36
CA LEU A 833 -15.60 -32.46 3.47
C LEU A 833 -15.74 -31.64 2.19
N ALA A 834 -14.64 -31.46 1.47
CA ALA A 834 -14.58 -30.72 0.20
C ALA A 834 -15.51 -31.28 -0.90
N ASN A 835 -15.98 -32.53 -0.77
CA ASN A 835 -16.94 -33.12 -1.70
C ASN A 835 -18.41 -32.97 -1.26
N GLY A 836 -18.67 -32.16 -0.22
CA GLY A 836 -19.99 -31.94 0.34
C GLY A 836 -20.48 -33.02 1.32
N SER A 837 -19.83 -34.19 1.41
CA SER A 837 -20.21 -35.23 2.37
C SER A 837 -19.75 -34.86 3.79
N TYR A 838 -20.41 -35.43 4.78
CA TYR A 838 -20.04 -35.26 6.18
C TYR A 838 -19.34 -36.50 6.73
N VAL A 839 -18.39 -36.30 7.60
CA VAL A 839 -17.71 -37.39 8.27
C VAL A 839 -18.62 -38.00 9.35
N PRO A 840 -18.54 -39.31 9.65
CA PRO A 840 -19.28 -39.89 10.76
C PRO A 840 -18.79 -39.37 12.11
N GLU A 841 -19.60 -39.46 13.14
CA GLU A 841 -19.15 -39.22 14.52
C GLU A 841 -17.93 -40.08 14.89
N GLY A 842 -17.00 -39.45 15.63
CA GLY A 842 -15.77 -40.15 15.99
C GLY A 842 -14.59 -39.23 16.28
N ASN A 843 -13.42 -39.85 16.41
CA ASN A 843 -12.19 -39.12 16.70
C ASN A 843 -11.37 -38.89 15.43
N TYR A 844 -10.83 -37.68 15.33
CA TYR A 844 -10.12 -37.18 14.17
C TYR A 844 -8.86 -36.42 14.53
N THR A 845 -7.97 -36.26 13.55
CA THR A 845 -6.83 -35.34 13.58
C THR A 845 -6.88 -34.50 12.33
N MET A 846 -6.80 -33.19 12.47
CA MET A 846 -6.70 -32.27 11.33
C MET A 846 -5.25 -32.20 10.85
N TYR A 847 -5.07 -32.13 9.53
CA TYR A 847 -3.77 -31.97 8.85
C TYR A 847 -3.82 -30.74 7.99
N VAL A 848 -2.79 -29.90 8.11
CA VAL A 848 -2.55 -28.78 7.20
C VAL A 848 -1.23 -29.03 6.48
N ARG A 849 -1.25 -28.91 5.14
CA ARG A 849 -0.11 -29.15 4.28
C ARG A 849 0.12 -27.92 3.41
N ALA A 850 1.20 -27.19 3.65
CA ALA A 850 1.61 -26.05 2.86
C ALA A 850 2.63 -26.48 1.79
N LEU A 851 2.40 -26.12 0.53
CA LEU A 851 3.34 -26.34 -0.54
C LEU A 851 4.58 -25.47 -0.32
N LYS A 852 5.76 -26.04 -0.31
CA LYS A 852 7.03 -25.30 -0.20
C LYS A 852 7.23 -24.40 -1.41
N ILE A 853 7.92 -23.29 -1.22
CA ILE A 853 8.35 -22.44 -2.34
C ILE A 853 9.14 -23.31 -3.34
N SER A 854 8.73 -23.34 -4.60
CA SER A 854 9.23 -24.25 -5.64
C SER A 854 9.06 -25.76 -5.35
N GLY A 855 8.16 -26.13 -4.43
CA GLY A 855 7.81 -27.54 -4.16
C GLY A 855 7.03 -28.18 -5.32
N ASP A 856 7.24 -29.48 -5.51
CA ASP A 856 6.43 -30.25 -6.46
C ASP A 856 5.08 -30.61 -5.82
N ARG A 857 3.97 -30.09 -6.41
CA ARG A 857 2.61 -30.33 -5.91
C ARG A 857 2.18 -31.80 -5.94
N HIS A 858 2.83 -32.64 -6.76
CA HIS A 858 2.51 -34.05 -6.89
C HIS A 858 3.35 -34.93 -5.95
N SER A 859 4.32 -34.37 -5.25
CA SER A 859 5.19 -35.06 -4.32
C SER A 859 4.88 -34.72 -2.87
N SER A 860 4.72 -35.70 -2.00
CA SER A 860 4.58 -35.46 -0.56
C SER A 860 5.77 -34.70 0.05
N LYS A 861 6.97 -34.82 -0.53
CA LYS A 861 8.19 -34.10 -0.13
C LYS A 861 8.12 -32.61 -0.48
N GLY A 862 7.22 -32.22 -1.41
CA GLY A 862 6.97 -30.83 -1.78
C GLY A 862 6.21 -30.04 -0.71
N TYR A 863 5.70 -30.70 0.33
CA TYR A 863 4.88 -30.06 1.36
C TYR A 863 5.55 -30.08 2.73
N GLU A 864 5.31 -29.03 3.48
CA GLU A 864 5.43 -28.99 4.92
C GLU A 864 4.09 -29.39 5.53
N THR A 865 4.09 -30.16 6.63
CA THR A 865 2.84 -30.70 7.19
C THR A 865 2.83 -30.52 8.70
N ILE A 866 1.79 -29.90 9.22
CA ILE A 866 1.46 -29.85 10.64
C ILE A 866 0.17 -30.63 10.91
N ARG A 867 -0.04 -31.00 12.16
CA ARG A 867 -1.23 -31.74 12.60
C ARG A 867 -1.71 -31.24 13.95
N SER A 868 -3.02 -31.23 14.12
CA SER A 868 -3.64 -30.93 15.40
C SER A 868 -3.47 -32.08 16.43
N VAL A 869 -3.85 -31.83 17.65
CA VAL A 869 -4.17 -32.90 18.62
C VAL A 869 -5.37 -33.71 18.12
N ASN A 870 -5.54 -34.96 18.65
CA ASN A 870 -6.75 -35.72 18.41
C ASN A 870 -7.94 -35.04 19.08
N PHE A 871 -9.08 -35.00 18.41
CA PHE A 871 -10.35 -34.48 18.93
C PHE A 871 -11.51 -35.36 18.46
N GLY A 872 -12.63 -35.29 19.19
CA GLY A 872 -13.87 -35.97 18.81
C GLY A 872 -14.89 -35.00 18.23
N ILE A 873 -15.76 -35.50 17.37
CA ILE A 873 -16.96 -34.78 16.95
C ILE A 873 -18.20 -35.64 17.17
N THR A 874 -19.28 -35.00 17.60
CA THR A 874 -20.65 -35.48 17.59
C THR A 874 -21.54 -34.43 16.95
N TYR A 875 -22.66 -34.84 16.38
CA TYR A 875 -23.61 -33.88 15.79
C TYR A 875 -24.64 -33.45 16.82
N ALA A 876 -25.00 -32.19 16.79
CA ALA A 876 -26.05 -31.66 17.66
C ALA A 876 -27.37 -32.45 17.46
N ALA A 877 -28.08 -32.66 18.54
CA ALA A 877 -29.41 -33.26 18.45
C ALA A 877 -30.34 -32.38 17.61
N LEU A 878 -31.18 -33.01 16.81
CA LEU A 878 -32.22 -32.29 16.10
C LEU A 878 -33.25 -31.78 17.08
N GLU A 879 -33.77 -30.59 16.86
CA GLU A 879 -34.92 -30.08 17.58
C GLU A 879 -36.15 -30.92 17.18
N ASP A 880 -36.86 -31.40 18.18
CA ASP A 880 -38.16 -32.07 17.97
C ASP A 880 -39.13 -31.01 17.41
N ASN A 881 -39.61 -31.19 16.16
CA ASN A 881 -40.61 -30.34 15.53
C ASN A 881 -41.97 -30.47 16.21
#